data_38c1cd859804b72076ca205ad95f3a15
#
_entry.id   38c1cd859804b72076ca205ad95f3a15
#
_cell.length_a   1.000
_cell.length_b   1.000
_cell.length_c   1.000
_cell.angle_alpha   90.00
_cell.angle_beta   90.00
_cell.angle_gamma   90.00
#
_symmetry.space_group_name_H-M   'P 1'
#
loop_
_entity.id
_entity.type
_entity.pdbx_description
1 polymer ?
#
loop_
_entity_poly.entity_id
_entity_poly.type
_entity_poly.pdbx_seq_one_letter_code
_entity_poly.pdbx_strand_id
1 'polypeptide(L)'
;RVLERRNDVINIMLKEDFIVDIQARSAKLAPLNVKESKNFVAQAEHVVAEVKRQLLNDPQFAILGNSKEERKKAIFGCPSDDTNCFGGGGLKVYVTLNLSLQQHANEVLNTWVPSDPDEENPDEPRPTGVITLINNYTGAIEVMSSGIPFEEEQYNLATQGKRNPGSAFKPITLLAALESGAKLYSYRDSRSPVEINCGYPCAPDGIGEKWVVRNYGTSITADRYLNKIDAKDRSIELQCFDFHIEELKNKDFIKQFPLGLDLEEFETDEEKMLEIAKALGQYDEEGNLIIYRELEDGEEITEEQTIIFDLELIEYQQNLIQIDIDSETQLLFKPCQDKAEYNRSIKLLDTSGMISLEEATRRSINTVFAQLASELGGEKLASTAQRIGIESDLDPVISLTLGAGAVTPIEIASAYSSFATNGILAPTYLIEKIEDDKGNILYKHIVSPRVSIPDPGAAAAVRKTLEVAAQYGTGTRAVLDDREIAGKTGTHQGFREAWFIGFIPQYTSSVWIGFAEEQLPLTDVEIKGEIIRNVSGGKVPAPMWKEFMTEVVKDLPIYDWPSDPSDLDKYYEIPTIEIPQLIGLNILDAEEIAFSSYILPTINLVDSEEAPGLVLTQDIENGEELPEGTEVTLEVSGNKFSAAIPSISPCTLTADEGENLIRDFMRENNVILFIKEEFEENELENCDGKIIGTNVPQGAVMTTGDTLIIVISNFKDNS
;
A
#
# COMPACT_ATOMS: atom_id res chain seq x y z
N ARG A 1 -5.76 -35.01 43.07
CA ARG A 1 -6.93 -34.12 42.78
C ARG A 1 -8.06 -34.88 42.08
N VAL A 2 -7.84 -35.51 40.88
CA VAL A 2 -8.89 -36.25 40.14
C VAL A 2 -9.35 -37.49 40.88
N LEU A 3 -8.42 -38.24 41.47
CA LEU A 3 -8.72 -39.40 42.34
C LEU A 3 -9.51 -39.01 43.61
N GLU A 4 -9.12 -37.94 44.25
CA GLU A 4 -9.83 -37.40 45.42
C GLU A 4 -11.27 -37.01 45.07
N ARG A 5 -11.46 -36.25 44.00
CA ARG A 5 -12.78 -35.84 43.50
C ARG A 5 -13.67 -37.03 43.19
N ARG A 6 -13.12 -38.04 42.47
CA ARG A 6 -13.86 -39.32 42.24
C ARG A 6 -14.28 -39.98 43.53
N ASN A 7 -13.35 -40.08 44.49
CA ASN A 7 -13.61 -40.76 45.74
C ASN A 7 -14.64 -39.99 46.57
N ASP A 8 -14.66 -38.64 46.53
CA ASP A 8 -15.66 -37.82 47.18
C ASP A 8 -17.06 -38.02 46.57
N VAL A 9 -17.14 -38.09 45.20
CA VAL A 9 -18.41 -38.41 44.54
C VAL A 9 -18.92 -39.80 44.96
N ILE A 10 -18.02 -40.80 44.96
CA ILE A 10 -18.37 -42.17 45.40
C ILE A 10 -18.86 -42.18 46.88
N ASN A 11 -18.23 -41.40 47.75
CA ASN A 11 -18.64 -41.26 49.15
C ASN A 11 -20.03 -40.63 49.27
N ILE A 12 -20.33 -39.60 48.47
CA ILE A 12 -21.66 -38.96 48.43
C ILE A 12 -22.70 -39.96 47.93
N MET A 13 -22.41 -40.70 46.85
CA MET A 13 -23.30 -41.72 46.29
C MET A 13 -23.62 -42.83 47.31
N LEU A 14 -22.60 -43.24 48.09
CA LEU A 14 -22.78 -44.21 49.15
C LEU A 14 -23.62 -43.63 50.29
N LYS A 15 -23.37 -42.39 50.69
CA LYS A 15 -24.10 -41.71 51.78
C LYS A 15 -25.59 -41.49 51.49
N GLU A 16 -25.88 -41.23 50.20
CA GLU A 16 -27.24 -40.99 49.70
C GLU A 16 -27.91 -42.27 49.16
N ASP A 17 -27.39 -43.47 49.52
CA ASP A 17 -27.89 -44.81 49.16
C ASP A 17 -28.04 -45.08 47.66
N PHE A 18 -27.32 -44.36 46.78
CA PHE A 18 -27.30 -44.64 45.36
C PHE A 18 -26.48 -45.87 45.00
N ILE A 19 -25.50 -46.23 45.83
CA ILE A 19 -24.64 -47.41 45.69
C ILE A 19 -24.43 -48.06 47.06
N VAL A 20 -24.15 -49.38 47.08
CA VAL A 20 -23.82 -50.12 48.32
C VAL A 20 -22.30 -50.12 48.57
N ASP A 21 -21.89 -50.41 49.81
CA ASP A 21 -20.49 -50.35 50.27
C ASP A 21 -19.53 -51.16 49.37
N ILE A 22 -19.94 -52.33 48.92
CA ILE A 22 -19.10 -53.16 48.03
C ILE A 22 -18.88 -52.52 46.66
N GLN A 23 -19.88 -51.83 46.13
CA GLN A 23 -19.79 -51.07 44.90
C GLN A 23 -18.88 -49.84 45.06
N ALA A 24 -19.02 -49.12 46.17
CA ALA A 24 -18.19 -47.99 46.55
C ALA A 24 -16.70 -48.37 46.64
N ARG A 25 -16.42 -49.48 47.33
CA ARG A 25 -15.04 -50.00 47.46
C ARG A 25 -14.47 -50.45 46.11
N SER A 26 -15.24 -51.16 45.32
CA SER A 26 -14.85 -51.57 43.98
C SER A 26 -14.56 -50.38 43.07
N ALA A 27 -15.42 -49.35 43.05
CA ALA A 27 -15.24 -48.14 42.27
C ALA A 27 -14.01 -47.32 42.71
N LYS A 28 -13.72 -47.25 44.01
CA LYS A 28 -12.50 -46.60 44.54
C LYS A 28 -11.20 -47.31 44.15
N LEU A 29 -11.24 -48.63 44.06
CA LEU A 29 -10.08 -49.46 43.66
C LEU A 29 -9.88 -49.52 42.15
N ALA A 30 -10.93 -49.24 41.39
CA ALA A 30 -10.81 -49.20 39.92
C ALA A 30 -9.80 -48.15 39.49
N PRO A 31 -8.88 -48.48 38.54
CA PRO A 31 -7.97 -47.53 38.01
C PRO A 31 -8.78 -46.42 37.32
N LEU A 32 -8.31 -45.17 37.45
CA LEU A 32 -8.76 -44.12 36.58
C LEU A 32 -8.28 -44.44 35.19
N ASN A 33 -9.13 -44.96 34.33
CA ASN A 33 -8.88 -45.01 32.91
C ASN A 33 -8.95 -43.57 32.35
N VAL A 34 -8.04 -42.74 32.83
CA VAL A 34 -7.77 -41.46 32.17
C VAL A 34 -7.12 -41.83 30.85
N LYS A 35 -7.88 -41.85 29.78
CA LYS A 35 -7.26 -41.63 28.50
C LYS A 35 -6.60 -40.28 28.67
N GLU A 36 -5.25 -40.22 28.54
CA GLU A 36 -4.62 -38.97 28.18
C GLU A 36 -5.46 -38.44 27.02
N SER A 37 -6.22 -37.37 27.24
CA SER A 37 -6.63 -36.57 26.12
C SER A 37 -5.29 -36.34 25.42
N LYS A 38 -5.08 -36.88 24.22
CA LYS A 38 -4.06 -36.30 23.35
C LYS A 38 -4.25 -34.82 23.58
N ASN A 39 -3.24 -34.18 24.15
CA ASN A 39 -3.28 -32.73 24.26
C ASN A 39 -3.73 -32.31 22.88
N PHE A 40 -4.96 -31.83 22.78
CA PHE A 40 -5.33 -30.99 21.69
C PHE A 40 -4.41 -29.79 21.91
N VAL A 41 -3.21 -29.88 21.34
CA VAL A 41 -2.43 -28.71 21.03
C VAL A 41 -3.41 -27.93 20.20
N ALA A 42 -3.88 -26.83 20.72
CA ALA A 42 -4.87 -26.05 20.03
C ALA A 42 -4.16 -25.56 18.79
N GLN A 43 -4.45 -26.15 17.63
CA GLN A 43 -3.82 -25.82 16.35
C GLN A 43 -4.12 -24.37 15.93
N ALA A 44 -4.87 -23.64 16.78
CA ALA A 44 -5.26 -22.24 16.60
C ALA A 44 -5.54 -21.59 17.97
N GLU A 45 -4.54 -21.51 18.86
CA GLU A 45 -4.71 -21.01 20.24
C GLU A 45 -5.22 -19.57 20.28
N HIS A 46 -4.73 -18.69 19.41
CA HIS A 46 -5.24 -17.33 19.22
C HIS A 46 -6.73 -17.30 18.87
N VAL A 47 -7.20 -18.24 18.03
CA VAL A 47 -8.63 -18.34 17.69
C VAL A 47 -9.45 -18.79 18.91
N VAL A 48 -8.97 -19.76 19.67
CA VAL A 48 -9.63 -20.20 20.91
C VAL A 48 -9.70 -19.07 21.94
N ALA A 49 -8.64 -18.28 22.06
CA ALA A 49 -8.64 -17.10 22.94
C ALA A 49 -9.64 -16.04 22.48
N GLU A 50 -9.69 -15.78 21.17
CA GLU A 50 -10.64 -14.83 20.59
C GLU A 50 -12.10 -15.28 20.76
N VAL A 51 -12.39 -16.57 20.51
CA VAL A 51 -13.72 -17.15 20.79
C VAL A 51 -14.12 -16.95 22.25
N LYS A 52 -13.21 -17.23 23.19
CA LYS A 52 -13.46 -17.00 24.64
C LYS A 52 -13.71 -15.51 24.92
N ARG A 53 -12.93 -14.63 24.32
CA ARG A 53 -13.09 -13.18 24.46
C ARG A 53 -14.47 -12.73 23.99
N GLN A 54 -14.90 -13.16 22.80
CA GLN A 54 -16.22 -12.83 22.25
C GLN A 54 -17.34 -13.37 23.14
N LEU A 55 -17.34 -14.65 23.49
CA LEU A 55 -18.36 -15.25 24.36
C LEU A 55 -18.49 -14.53 25.68
N LEU A 56 -17.40 -14.02 26.24
CA LEU A 56 -17.41 -13.34 27.55
C LEU A 56 -17.88 -11.89 27.48
N ASN A 57 -17.56 -11.18 26.39
CA ASN A 57 -17.68 -9.72 26.35
C ASN A 57 -18.73 -9.22 25.36
N ASP A 58 -18.97 -9.93 24.23
CA ASP A 58 -19.86 -9.46 23.20
C ASP A 58 -21.36 -9.59 23.62
N PRO A 59 -22.14 -8.50 23.51
CA PRO A 59 -23.57 -8.50 23.85
C PRO A 59 -24.40 -9.54 23.09
N GLN A 60 -24.04 -9.93 21.89
CA GLN A 60 -24.78 -10.93 21.12
C GLN A 60 -24.87 -12.29 21.80
N PHE A 61 -23.95 -12.61 22.73
CA PHE A 61 -23.92 -13.85 23.49
C PHE A 61 -24.55 -13.71 24.87
N ALA A 62 -25.46 -12.74 25.08
CA ALA A 62 -26.24 -12.58 26.32
C ALA A 62 -27.08 -13.79 26.68
N ILE A 63 -27.38 -14.69 25.74
CA ILE A 63 -28.01 -15.98 25.94
C ILE A 63 -27.23 -16.88 26.92
N LEU A 64 -25.92 -16.68 27.05
CA LEU A 64 -25.05 -17.41 27.98
C LEU A 64 -25.06 -16.81 29.40
N GLY A 65 -25.57 -15.59 29.57
CA GLY A 65 -25.61 -14.85 30.84
C GLY A 65 -25.53 -13.34 30.61
N ASN A 66 -26.17 -12.58 31.53
CA ASN A 66 -26.23 -11.12 31.46
C ASN A 66 -24.98 -10.46 32.05
N SER A 67 -24.18 -11.20 32.82
CA SER A 67 -22.92 -10.75 33.40
C SER A 67 -21.74 -11.60 32.91
N LYS A 68 -20.53 -11.05 33.02
CA LYS A 68 -19.29 -11.78 32.68
C LYS A 68 -19.11 -13.04 33.57
N GLU A 69 -19.53 -12.97 34.84
CA GLU A 69 -19.48 -14.07 35.76
C GLU A 69 -20.45 -15.18 35.37
N GLU A 70 -21.68 -14.84 34.98
CA GLU A 70 -22.66 -15.81 34.49
C GLU A 70 -22.17 -16.49 33.22
N ARG A 71 -21.61 -15.73 32.29
CA ARG A 71 -21.01 -16.26 31.06
C ARG A 71 -19.82 -17.17 31.34
N LYS A 72 -18.90 -16.78 32.26
CA LYS A 72 -17.82 -17.66 32.72
C LYS A 72 -18.36 -19.00 33.25
N LYS A 73 -19.40 -18.96 34.07
CA LYS A 73 -20.04 -20.16 34.57
C LYS A 73 -20.65 -21.01 33.46
N ALA A 74 -21.34 -20.38 32.50
CA ALA A 74 -21.93 -21.09 31.37
C ALA A 74 -20.88 -21.78 30.50
N ILE A 75 -19.73 -21.12 30.26
CA ILE A 75 -18.65 -21.59 29.38
C ILE A 75 -17.78 -22.66 30.09
N PHE A 76 -17.32 -22.37 31.32
CA PHE A 76 -16.29 -23.17 32.00
C PHE A 76 -16.85 -24.07 33.11
N GLY A 77 -18.12 -23.94 33.44
CA GLY A 77 -18.72 -24.57 34.59
C GLY A 77 -18.38 -23.86 35.91
N CYS A 78 -18.82 -24.45 36.99
CA CYS A 78 -18.57 -23.92 38.31
C CYS A 78 -17.12 -24.13 38.77
N PRO A 79 -16.52 -23.16 39.48
CA PRO A 79 -15.23 -23.37 40.14
C PRO A 79 -15.29 -24.57 41.11
N SER A 80 -14.20 -25.34 41.16
CA SER A 80 -14.15 -26.57 41.97
C SER A 80 -14.24 -26.33 43.48
N ASP A 81 -14.05 -25.11 43.92
CA ASP A 81 -14.06 -24.66 45.33
C ASP A 81 -15.36 -23.96 45.71
N ASP A 82 -16.25 -23.69 44.76
CA ASP A 82 -17.58 -23.09 45.05
C ASP A 82 -18.66 -24.15 45.14
N THR A 83 -18.97 -24.53 46.40
CA THR A 83 -20.01 -25.51 46.74
C THR A 83 -21.44 -25.03 46.48
N ASN A 84 -21.63 -23.73 46.25
CA ASN A 84 -22.95 -23.14 45.98
C ASN A 84 -23.20 -22.92 44.48
N CYS A 85 -22.23 -23.22 43.65
CA CYS A 85 -22.34 -23.11 42.19
C CYS A 85 -22.67 -24.48 41.59
N PHE A 86 -23.72 -24.56 40.79
CA PHE A 86 -24.15 -25.78 40.12
C PHE A 86 -24.35 -25.55 38.60
N GLY A 87 -23.92 -26.51 37.79
CA GLY A 87 -24.12 -26.51 36.34
C GLY A 87 -23.12 -25.65 35.56
N GLY A 88 -23.39 -25.52 34.30
CA GLY A 88 -22.50 -24.84 33.33
C GLY A 88 -21.38 -25.71 32.80
N GLY A 89 -20.68 -25.23 31.81
CA GLY A 89 -19.67 -25.98 31.04
C GLY A 89 -20.26 -26.93 30.00
N GLY A 90 -19.41 -27.60 29.27
CA GLY A 90 -19.83 -28.58 28.25
C GLY A 90 -20.37 -27.99 26.95
N LEU A 91 -20.23 -26.69 26.73
CA LEU A 91 -20.62 -26.05 25.48
C LEU A 91 -19.78 -26.55 24.33
N LYS A 92 -20.44 -26.75 23.17
CA LYS A 92 -19.78 -26.97 21.87
C LYS A 92 -19.95 -25.70 21.06
N VAL A 93 -18.81 -25.09 20.77
CA VAL A 93 -18.76 -23.87 19.95
C VAL A 93 -18.22 -24.22 18.57
N TYR A 94 -19.02 -23.97 17.58
CA TYR A 94 -18.66 -24.16 16.18
C TYR A 94 -18.24 -22.82 15.61
N VAL A 95 -17.11 -22.83 14.92
CA VAL A 95 -16.50 -21.63 14.34
C VAL A 95 -16.38 -21.77 12.83
N THR A 96 -16.27 -20.64 12.15
CA THR A 96 -16.15 -20.57 10.69
C THR A 96 -14.75 -20.88 10.19
N LEU A 97 -13.78 -21.03 11.11
CA LEU A 97 -12.37 -21.22 10.78
C LEU A 97 -12.15 -22.45 9.89
N ASN A 98 -11.42 -22.26 8.80
CA ASN A 98 -10.88 -23.34 7.97
C ASN A 98 -9.50 -23.74 8.53
N LEU A 99 -9.43 -24.85 9.21
CA LEU A 99 -8.21 -25.25 9.92
C LEU A 99 -7.03 -25.51 8.97
N SER A 100 -7.29 -26.03 7.78
CA SER A 100 -6.24 -26.28 6.79
C SER A 100 -5.65 -24.98 6.25
N LEU A 101 -6.51 -23.99 5.91
CA LEU A 101 -6.08 -22.69 5.45
C LEU A 101 -5.43 -21.88 6.59
N GLN A 102 -5.91 -22.05 7.83
CA GLN A 102 -5.26 -21.44 9.00
C GLN A 102 -3.82 -21.96 9.20
N GLN A 103 -3.62 -23.27 9.04
CA GLN A 103 -2.29 -23.86 9.12
C GLN A 103 -1.39 -23.35 8.00
N HIS A 104 -1.89 -23.32 6.78
CA HIS A 104 -1.16 -22.77 5.64
C HIS A 104 -0.78 -21.30 5.84
N ALA A 105 -1.70 -20.47 6.35
CA ALA A 105 -1.40 -19.08 6.68
C ALA A 105 -0.29 -18.94 7.72
N ASN A 106 -0.29 -19.80 8.75
CA ASN A 106 0.79 -19.85 9.74
C ASN A 106 2.13 -20.26 9.10
N GLU A 107 2.12 -21.25 8.18
CA GLU A 107 3.32 -21.68 7.45
C GLU A 107 3.89 -20.55 6.57
N VAL A 108 3.02 -19.83 5.84
CA VAL A 108 3.44 -18.67 5.05
C VAL A 108 4.05 -17.59 5.96
N LEU A 109 3.39 -17.24 7.07
CA LEU A 109 3.94 -16.26 8.02
C LEU A 109 5.31 -16.70 8.55
N ASN A 110 5.44 -17.93 9.01
CA ASN A 110 6.71 -18.45 9.54
C ASN A 110 7.82 -18.51 8.49
N THR A 111 7.46 -18.71 7.22
CA THR A 111 8.44 -18.74 6.12
C THR A 111 8.95 -17.34 5.80
N TRP A 112 8.05 -16.34 5.79
CA TRP A 112 8.39 -14.97 5.42
C TRP A 112 8.96 -14.17 6.59
N VAL A 113 8.36 -14.32 7.77
CA VAL A 113 8.68 -13.55 8.98
C VAL A 113 8.81 -14.52 10.14
N PRO A 114 9.96 -15.24 10.25
CA PRO A 114 10.18 -16.17 11.35
C PRO A 114 10.08 -15.48 12.71
N SER A 115 9.34 -16.11 13.62
CA SER A 115 9.14 -15.61 14.98
C SER A 115 10.19 -16.10 15.97
N ASP A 116 11.04 -17.06 15.56
CA ASP A 116 12.05 -17.62 16.45
C ASP A 116 13.07 -16.54 16.87
N PRO A 117 13.36 -16.40 18.18
CA PRO A 117 14.35 -15.45 18.66
C PRO A 117 15.73 -15.73 18.06
N ASP A 118 16.46 -14.69 17.74
CA ASP A 118 17.88 -14.82 17.39
C ASP A 118 18.64 -15.40 18.59
N GLU A 119 19.37 -16.47 18.40
CA GLU A 119 20.15 -17.07 19.48
C GLU A 119 21.23 -16.10 20.00
N GLU A 120 21.69 -15.16 19.15
CA GLU A 120 22.72 -14.19 19.51
C GLU A 120 22.12 -12.92 20.16
N ASN A 121 20.91 -12.50 19.75
CA ASN A 121 20.23 -11.28 20.25
C ASN A 121 18.74 -11.56 20.58
N PRO A 122 18.44 -12.30 21.66
CA PRO A 122 17.07 -12.74 21.96
C PRO A 122 16.12 -11.58 22.34
N ASP A 123 16.64 -10.43 22.75
CA ASP A 123 15.85 -9.26 23.18
C ASP A 123 15.64 -8.25 22.04
N GLU A 124 16.15 -8.49 20.82
CA GLU A 124 15.97 -7.59 19.69
C GLU A 124 14.54 -7.67 19.16
N PRO A 125 13.82 -6.51 18.99
CA PRO A 125 12.48 -6.50 18.45
C PRO A 125 12.45 -7.09 17.03
N ARG A 126 11.47 -7.95 16.75
CA ARG A 126 11.34 -8.59 15.45
C ARG A 126 10.03 -8.22 14.78
N PRO A 127 10.04 -8.08 13.46
CA PRO A 127 8.82 -7.91 12.73
C PRO A 127 7.96 -9.17 12.85
N THR A 128 6.65 -8.98 12.85
CA THR A 128 5.64 -10.02 12.81
C THR A 128 4.64 -9.74 11.73
N GLY A 129 3.70 -10.65 11.51
CA GLY A 129 2.69 -10.46 10.49
C GLY A 129 1.33 -11.03 10.84
N VAL A 130 0.35 -10.68 10.03
CA VAL A 130 -1.02 -11.18 10.10
C VAL A 130 -1.48 -11.56 8.69
N ILE A 131 -2.19 -12.68 8.59
CA ILE A 131 -2.96 -13.06 7.40
C ILE A 131 -4.40 -13.31 7.83
N THR A 132 -5.36 -12.70 7.13
CA THR A 132 -6.79 -12.94 7.33
C THR A 132 -7.46 -13.46 6.07
N LEU A 133 -8.60 -14.13 6.21
CA LEU A 133 -9.45 -14.53 5.09
C LEU A 133 -10.92 -14.41 5.49
N ILE A 134 -11.67 -13.67 4.70
CA ILE A 134 -13.11 -13.44 4.92
C ILE A 134 -13.88 -13.87 3.66
N ASN A 135 -14.95 -14.61 3.84
CA ASN A 135 -15.90 -14.90 2.78
C ASN A 135 -16.78 -13.67 2.50
N ASN A 136 -16.73 -13.13 1.28
CA ASN A 136 -17.38 -11.87 0.92
C ASN A 136 -18.92 -11.92 1.02
N TYR A 137 -19.52 -13.08 0.84
CA TYR A 137 -20.98 -13.23 0.81
C TYR A 137 -21.59 -13.51 2.18
N THR A 138 -20.83 -14.14 3.06
CA THR A 138 -21.32 -14.54 4.38
C THR A 138 -20.75 -13.73 5.53
N GLY A 139 -19.58 -13.12 5.35
CA GLY A 139 -18.82 -12.49 6.43
C GLY A 139 -18.06 -13.48 7.31
N ALA A 140 -18.07 -14.78 6.99
CA ALA A 140 -17.37 -15.80 7.75
C ALA A 140 -15.87 -15.55 7.78
N ILE A 141 -15.28 -15.48 8.97
CA ILE A 141 -13.82 -15.39 9.15
C ILE A 141 -13.26 -16.81 9.07
N GLU A 142 -12.59 -17.13 7.96
CA GLU A 142 -12.05 -18.46 7.72
C GLU A 142 -10.57 -18.58 8.11
N VAL A 143 -9.82 -17.48 8.15
CA VAL A 143 -8.45 -17.41 8.64
C VAL A 143 -8.24 -16.10 9.44
N MET A 144 -7.53 -16.22 10.55
CA MET A 144 -7.07 -15.12 11.40
C MET A 144 -5.72 -15.50 12.04
N SER A 145 -4.68 -15.50 11.21
CA SER A 145 -3.34 -15.92 11.60
C SER A 145 -2.56 -14.75 12.19
N SER A 146 -1.75 -15.02 13.21
CA SER A 146 -0.81 -14.09 13.83
C SER A 146 0.57 -14.75 13.87
N GLY A 147 1.61 -13.99 13.51
CA GLY A 147 2.98 -14.50 13.47
C GLY A 147 3.64 -14.63 14.85
N ILE A 148 3.02 -14.09 15.92
CA ILE A 148 3.55 -14.21 17.27
C ILE A 148 3.07 -15.53 17.87
N PRO A 149 3.95 -16.34 18.48
CA PRO A 149 3.55 -17.53 19.24
C PRO A 149 2.61 -17.18 20.38
N PHE A 150 1.57 -18.02 20.60
CA PHE A 150 0.54 -17.77 21.62
C PHE A 150 1.10 -17.74 23.05
N GLU A 151 2.18 -18.47 23.30
CA GLU A 151 2.86 -18.49 24.58
C GLU A 151 3.52 -17.17 24.93
N GLU A 152 3.95 -16.42 23.90
CA GLU A 152 4.57 -15.10 24.07
C GLU A 152 3.52 -14.00 24.18
N GLU A 153 2.52 -14.00 23.30
CA GLU A 153 1.48 -12.99 23.28
C GLU A 153 0.10 -13.59 22.99
N GLN A 154 -0.80 -13.47 23.93
CA GLN A 154 -2.19 -13.97 23.78
C GLN A 154 -3.12 -12.97 23.08
N TYR A 155 -2.61 -11.79 22.77
CA TYR A 155 -3.31 -10.73 22.06
C TYR A 155 -3.40 -11.06 20.58
N ASN A 156 -4.61 -11.15 20.04
CA ASN A 156 -4.81 -11.47 18.65
C ASN A 156 -4.64 -10.23 17.77
N LEU A 157 -3.56 -10.15 17.03
CA LEU A 157 -3.28 -9.00 16.13
C LEU A 157 -4.32 -8.85 15.03
N ALA A 158 -4.92 -9.93 14.53
CA ALA A 158 -5.89 -9.85 13.44
C ALA A 158 -7.20 -9.14 13.83
N THR A 159 -7.65 -9.31 15.09
CA THR A 159 -8.94 -8.79 15.58
C THR A 159 -8.81 -7.68 16.62
N GLN A 160 -7.65 -7.51 17.23
CA GLN A 160 -7.42 -6.55 18.31
C GLN A 160 -6.29 -5.59 18.02
N GLY A 161 -5.33 -5.98 17.16
CA GLY A 161 -4.17 -5.19 16.78
C GLY A 161 -4.55 -4.04 15.86
N LYS A 162 -4.75 -2.86 16.41
CA LYS A 162 -5.01 -1.65 15.61
C LYS A 162 -3.71 -1.13 15.01
N ARG A 163 -3.69 -1.00 13.69
CA ARG A 163 -2.53 -0.63 12.88
C ARG A 163 -2.91 0.42 11.85
N ASN A 164 -1.98 1.29 11.51
CA ASN A 164 -2.19 2.33 10.52
C ASN A 164 -2.17 1.73 9.11
N PRO A 165 -3.29 1.79 8.35
CA PRO A 165 -3.37 1.13 7.06
C PRO A 165 -2.57 1.82 5.96
N GLY A 166 -2.07 3.04 6.21
CA GLY A 166 -1.38 3.83 5.19
C GLY A 166 -2.23 4.02 3.94
N SER A 167 -1.62 3.87 2.79
CA SER A 167 -2.30 4.01 1.49
C SER A 167 -3.43 2.99 1.23
N ALA A 168 -3.60 1.96 2.08
CA ALA A 168 -4.76 1.08 1.97
C ALA A 168 -6.08 1.76 2.37
N PHE A 169 -6.03 2.96 2.96
CA PHE A 169 -7.23 3.77 3.20
C PHE A 169 -7.71 4.51 1.94
N LYS A 170 -6.86 4.73 0.95
CA LYS A 170 -7.18 5.52 -0.26
C LYS A 170 -8.42 5.04 -1.04
N PRO A 171 -8.71 3.74 -1.20
CA PRO A 171 -9.94 3.30 -1.85
C PRO A 171 -11.22 3.76 -1.14
N ILE A 172 -11.17 3.96 0.19
CA ILE A 172 -12.28 4.51 0.97
C ILE A 172 -12.48 6.00 0.65
N THR A 173 -11.37 6.73 0.50
CA THR A 173 -11.40 8.13 0.05
C THR A 173 -11.90 8.24 -1.38
N LEU A 174 -11.45 7.35 -2.29
CA LEU A 174 -11.95 7.30 -3.66
C LEU A 174 -13.46 7.05 -3.70
N LEU A 175 -13.95 6.08 -2.93
CA LEU A 175 -15.40 5.83 -2.80
C LEU A 175 -16.14 7.10 -2.37
N ALA A 176 -15.65 7.77 -1.32
CA ALA A 176 -16.27 9.01 -0.81
C ALA A 176 -16.28 10.12 -1.87
N ALA A 177 -15.22 10.22 -2.69
CA ALA A 177 -15.14 11.18 -3.79
C ALA A 177 -16.15 10.85 -4.91
N LEU A 178 -16.21 9.59 -5.34
CA LEU A 178 -17.15 9.13 -6.37
C LEU A 178 -18.61 9.34 -5.94
N GLU A 179 -18.96 9.01 -4.70
CA GLU A 179 -20.28 9.27 -4.12
C GLU A 179 -20.58 10.77 -3.98
N SER A 180 -19.57 11.61 -3.97
CA SER A 180 -19.71 13.09 -3.92
C SER A 180 -19.71 13.73 -5.30
N GLY A 181 -19.66 12.93 -6.38
CA GLY A 181 -19.79 13.38 -7.75
C GLY A 181 -18.50 13.41 -8.57
N ALA A 182 -17.35 13.09 -7.96
CA ALA A 182 -16.10 12.94 -8.71
C ALA A 182 -16.20 11.79 -9.73
N LYS A 183 -15.35 11.86 -10.75
CA LYS A 183 -15.22 10.84 -11.79
C LYS A 183 -13.83 10.21 -11.72
N LEU A 184 -13.66 8.99 -12.23
CA LEU A 184 -12.34 8.35 -12.28
C LEU A 184 -11.35 9.12 -13.16
N TYR A 185 -11.87 9.81 -14.16
CA TYR A 185 -11.10 10.69 -15.06
C TYR A 185 -11.10 12.17 -14.65
N SER A 186 -11.56 12.49 -13.42
CA SER A 186 -11.27 13.80 -12.82
C SER A 186 -9.78 13.92 -12.56
N TYR A 187 -9.20 15.04 -12.90
CA TYR A 187 -7.76 15.29 -12.77
C TYR A 187 -7.45 16.04 -11.47
N ARG A 188 -6.29 15.75 -10.89
CA ARG A 188 -5.73 16.48 -9.75
C ARG A 188 -4.22 16.61 -9.93
N ASP A 189 -3.68 17.66 -9.32
CA ASP A 189 -2.24 17.92 -9.32
C ASP A 189 -1.48 16.82 -8.55
N SER A 190 -0.59 16.13 -9.24
CA SER A 190 0.24 15.06 -8.66
C SER A 190 1.62 15.55 -8.24
N ARG A 191 1.96 16.81 -8.49
CA ARG A 191 3.28 17.37 -8.10
C ARG A 191 3.49 17.20 -6.59
N SER A 192 4.74 17.13 -6.19
CA SER A 192 5.14 16.91 -4.80
C SER A 192 6.27 17.89 -4.44
N PRO A 193 6.21 18.53 -3.28
CA PRO A 193 5.13 18.47 -2.30
C PRO A 193 3.87 19.24 -2.68
N VAL A 194 2.75 18.94 -2.03
CA VAL A 194 1.55 19.77 -2.04
C VAL A 194 1.28 20.29 -0.63
N GLU A 195 0.96 21.58 -0.51
CA GLU A 195 0.55 22.22 0.73
C GLU A 195 -0.97 22.30 0.80
N ILE A 196 -1.56 21.65 1.78
CA ILE A 196 -2.99 21.67 2.04
C ILE A 196 -3.28 22.64 3.20
N ASN A 197 -3.99 23.72 2.91
CA ASN A 197 -4.54 24.59 3.94
C ASN A 197 -5.76 23.91 4.57
N CYS A 198 -5.58 23.33 5.72
CA CYS A 198 -6.68 22.74 6.44
C CYS A 198 -7.08 23.66 7.60
N GLY A 199 -8.35 23.97 7.70
CA GLY A 199 -8.89 24.47 8.97
C GLY A 199 -8.56 23.45 10.07
N TYR A 200 -8.39 23.88 11.30
CA TYR A 200 -8.09 23.01 12.45
C TYR A 200 -9.13 21.86 12.57
N PRO A 201 -8.73 20.60 12.83
CA PRO A 201 -7.36 20.06 12.87
C PRO A 201 -6.93 19.38 11.55
N CYS A 202 -5.73 19.68 11.08
CA CYS A 202 -5.15 19.07 9.88
C CYS A 202 -4.61 17.67 10.08
N ALA A 203 -3.91 17.47 11.19
CA ALA A 203 -3.19 16.26 11.52
C ALA A 203 -3.57 15.77 12.93
N PRO A 204 -3.37 14.48 13.23
CA PRO A 204 -3.70 13.92 14.53
C PRO A 204 -2.95 14.57 15.70
N ASP A 205 -1.80 15.18 15.44
CA ASP A 205 -0.96 15.87 16.44
C ASP A 205 -1.39 17.33 16.68
N GLY A 206 -2.37 17.83 15.93
CA GLY A 206 -2.94 19.16 16.13
C GLY A 206 -2.00 20.33 15.92
N ILE A 207 -0.84 20.11 15.32
CA ILE A 207 0.19 21.11 15.09
C ILE A 207 0.14 21.61 13.65
N GLY A 208 -0.28 22.84 13.45
CA GLY A 208 -0.19 23.59 12.20
C GLY A 208 -1.50 23.78 11.43
N GLU A 209 -1.60 24.94 10.77
CA GLU A 209 -2.71 25.27 9.86
C GLU A 209 -2.51 24.66 8.45
N LYS A 210 -1.34 24.06 8.20
CA LYS A 210 -0.91 23.58 6.90
C LYS A 210 -0.39 22.14 7.00
N TRP A 211 -0.82 21.31 6.06
CA TRP A 211 -0.37 19.95 5.89
C TRP A 211 0.46 19.82 4.61
N VAL A 212 1.76 19.59 4.75
CA VAL A 212 2.66 19.38 3.61
C VAL A 212 2.69 17.88 3.28
N VAL A 213 2.21 17.52 2.12
CA VAL A 213 2.13 16.12 1.67
C VAL A 213 3.12 15.87 0.55
N ARG A 214 3.90 14.80 0.70
CA ARG A 214 4.87 14.35 -0.30
C ARG A 214 4.47 13.01 -0.87
N ASN A 215 4.74 12.83 -2.15
CA ASN A 215 4.65 11.51 -2.77
C ASN A 215 5.82 10.64 -2.31
N TYR A 216 5.62 9.32 -2.37
CA TYR A 216 6.59 8.37 -1.88
C TYR A 216 7.43 7.76 -3.02
N GLY A 217 8.75 7.67 -2.81
CA GLY A 217 9.66 6.93 -3.67
C GLY A 217 10.09 7.65 -4.96
N THR A 218 10.62 6.89 -5.87
CA THR A 218 11.13 7.34 -7.18
C THR A 218 10.10 8.02 -8.07
N SER A 219 8.80 7.87 -7.79
CA SER A 219 7.73 8.57 -8.50
C SER A 219 7.83 10.10 -8.38
N ILE A 220 8.34 10.62 -7.28
CA ILE A 220 8.56 12.07 -7.07
C ILE A 220 9.59 12.58 -8.05
N THR A 221 10.69 11.85 -8.19
CA THR A 221 11.77 12.18 -9.10
C THR A 221 11.31 12.08 -10.55
N ALA A 222 10.57 11.02 -10.88
CA ALA A 222 10.02 10.82 -12.23
C ALA A 222 9.06 11.94 -12.63
N ASP A 223 8.11 12.31 -11.77
CA ASP A 223 7.11 13.35 -12.09
C ASP A 223 7.76 14.72 -12.31
N ARG A 224 8.85 15.05 -11.63
CA ARG A 224 9.62 16.28 -11.86
C ARG A 224 10.55 16.20 -13.07
N TYR A 225 11.13 15.04 -13.35
CA TYR A 225 11.96 14.81 -14.53
C TYR A 225 11.19 14.97 -15.83
N LEU A 226 9.98 14.48 -15.84
CA LEU A 226 9.15 14.41 -17.04
C LEU A 226 8.71 15.78 -17.54
N ASN A 227 8.63 16.76 -16.65
CA ASN A 227 8.38 18.15 -17.02
C ASN A 227 9.58 18.84 -17.75
N LYS A 228 10.73 18.19 -17.81
CA LYS A 228 11.96 18.75 -18.39
C LYS A 228 12.41 18.11 -19.68
N ILE A 229 11.82 16.96 -20.03
CA ILE A 229 12.29 16.20 -21.18
C ILE A 229 11.63 16.74 -22.44
N ASP A 230 12.44 17.03 -23.46
CA ASP A 230 11.96 17.35 -24.79
C ASP A 230 11.09 16.20 -25.33
N ALA A 231 10.04 16.49 -26.06
CA ALA A 231 9.12 15.48 -26.60
C ALA A 231 9.84 14.41 -27.46
N LYS A 232 10.98 14.74 -28.04
CA LYS A 232 11.82 13.79 -28.78
C LYS A 232 12.54 12.81 -27.85
N ASP A 233 13.05 13.29 -26.72
CA ASP A 233 13.73 12.45 -25.72
C ASP A 233 12.73 11.56 -25.00
N ARG A 234 11.55 12.09 -24.65
CA ARG A 234 10.44 11.31 -24.10
C ARG A 234 10.03 10.13 -24.99
N SER A 235 10.06 10.28 -26.30
CA SER A 235 9.70 9.19 -27.20
C SER A 235 10.68 8.02 -27.17
N ILE A 236 11.92 8.27 -26.82
CA ILE A 236 12.94 7.24 -26.62
C ILE A 236 12.77 6.53 -25.29
N GLU A 237 12.48 7.29 -24.25
CA GLU A 237 12.30 6.78 -22.88
C GLU A 237 11.06 5.95 -22.68
N LEU A 238 10.04 6.31 -23.41
CA LEU A 238 8.73 5.69 -23.29
C LEU A 238 8.52 4.55 -24.26
N GLN A 239 9.50 4.27 -25.12
CA GLN A 239 9.58 3.01 -25.84
C GLN A 239 9.93 1.92 -24.82
N CYS A 240 9.00 1.69 -23.87
CA CYS A 240 9.07 0.58 -22.97
C CYS A 240 9.48 -0.61 -23.82
N PHE A 241 10.51 -1.20 -23.55
CA PHE A 241 11.00 -2.50 -23.95
C PHE A 241 10.40 -3.20 -25.20
N ASP A 242 9.89 -2.49 -26.17
CA ASP A 242 9.96 -2.90 -27.56
C ASP A 242 11.42 -2.74 -28.07
N PHE A 243 12.36 -2.57 -27.12
CA PHE A 243 13.77 -2.59 -27.41
C PHE A 243 14.19 -4.02 -27.75
N HIS A 244 14.06 -4.35 -29.00
CA HIS A 244 14.86 -5.41 -29.56
C HIS A 244 16.33 -5.04 -29.37
N ILE A 245 17.19 -6.01 -29.12
CA ILE A 245 18.65 -5.88 -29.06
C ILE A 245 19.21 -5.02 -30.23
N GLU A 246 18.53 -5.00 -31.38
CA GLU A 246 18.88 -4.18 -32.53
C GLU A 246 18.71 -2.68 -32.29
N GLU A 247 17.82 -2.23 -31.45
CA GLU A 247 17.66 -0.80 -31.10
C GLU A 247 18.69 -0.37 -30.06
N LEU A 248 19.10 -1.24 -29.16
CA LEU A 248 20.25 -1.01 -28.29
C LEU A 248 21.58 -0.90 -29.08
N LYS A 249 21.63 -1.47 -30.26
CA LYS A 249 22.77 -1.33 -31.21
C LYS A 249 22.77 0.00 -31.96
N ASN A 250 21.70 0.80 -31.82
CA ASN A 250 21.69 2.13 -32.44
C ASN A 250 22.69 3.03 -31.71
N LYS A 251 23.70 3.52 -32.46
CA LYS A 251 24.80 4.32 -31.89
C LYS A 251 24.30 5.56 -31.13
N ASP A 252 23.20 6.15 -31.55
CA ASP A 252 22.66 7.34 -30.91
C ASP A 252 21.99 7.00 -29.57
N PHE A 253 21.42 5.82 -29.44
CA PHE A 253 20.82 5.31 -28.17
C PHE A 253 21.91 4.92 -27.16
N ILE A 254 22.96 4.24 -27.62
CA ILE A 254 24.09 3.82 -26.77
C ILE A 254 24.85 5.05 -26.23
N LYS A 255 24.90 6.15 -26.95
CA LYS A 255 25.49 7.42 -26.46
C LYS A 255 24.70 8.09 -25.35
N GLN A 256 23.45 7.66 -25.12
CA GLN A 256 22.57 8.20 -24.10
C GLN A 256 22.58 7.35 -22.80
N PHE A 257 23.35 6.26 -22.75
CA PHE A 257 23.49 5.47 -21.52
C PHE A 257 24.32 6.21 -20.46
N PRO A 258 23.88 6.21 -19.19
CA PRO A 258 24.43 7.04 -18.11
C PRO A 258 25.81 6.66 -17.63
N LEU A 259 26.40 5.66 -18.20
CA LEU A 259 27.51 4.96 -17.56
C LEU A 259 28.87 5.58 -17.86
N GLY A 260 28.90 6.72 -18.55
CA GLY A 260 30.16 7.33 -18.99
C GLY A 260 31.01 6.38 -19.83
N LEU A 261 30.36 5.33 -20.40
CA LEU A 261 31.03 4.34 -21.22
C LEU A 261 31.19 4.88 -22.62
N ASP A 262 32.41 5.01 -23.06
CA ASP A 262 32.71 5.25 -24.47
C ASP A 262 32.61 3.91 -25.22
N LEU A 263 31.42 3.59 -25.69
CA LEU A 263 31.13 2.33 -26.40
C LEU A 263 31.71 2.31 -27.82
N GLU A 264 32.31 3.41 -28.28
CA GLU A 264 33.06 3.45 -29.54
C GLU A 264 34.45 2.75 -29.44
N GLU A 265 34.94 2.50 -28.21
CA GLU A 265 36.19 1.77 -27.98
C GLU A 265 36.07 0.26 -28.18
N PHE A 266 34.85 -0.29 -28.23
CA PHE A 266 34.63 -1.74 -28.34
C PHE A 266 34.32 -2.16 -29.79
N GLU A 267 35.01 -3.22 -30.23
CA GLU A 267 34.92 -3.64 -31.65
C GLU A 267 33.65 -4.49 -31.91
N THR A 268 33.13 -5.18 -30.91
CA THR A 268 31.97 -6.08 -31.06
C THR A 268 30.78 -5.61 -30.25
N ASP A 269 29.58 -5.96 -30.69
CA ASP A 269 28.36 -5.68 -29.96
C ASP A 269 28.32 -6.45 -28.63
N GLU A 270 28.94 -7.64 -28.54
CA GLU A 270 29.07 -8.45 -27.34
C GLU A 270 29.92 -7.75 -26.27
N GLU A 271 31.04 -7.13 -26.64
CA GLU A 271 31.87 -6.35 -25.73
C GLU A 271 31.13 -5.11 -25.19
N LYS A 272 30.36 -4.43 -26.03
CA LYS A 272 29.55 -3.27 -25.64
C LYS A 272 28.50 -3.68 -24.60
N MET A 273 27.82 -4.78 -24.87
CA MET A 273 26.79 -5.27 -23.98
C MET A 273 27.35 -5.79 -22.65
N LEU A 274 28.53 -6.41 -22.66
CA LEU A 274 29.25 -6.82 -21.48
C LEU A 274 29.58 -5.62 -20.57
N GLU A 275 30.07 -4.52 -21.15
CA GLU A 275 30.37 -3.33 -20.34
C GLU A 275 29.11 -2.61 -19.84
N ILE A 276 28.03 -2.63 -20.61
CA ILE A 276 26.73 -2.14 -20.16
C ILE A 276 26.24 -2.98 -18.98
N ALA A 277 26.30 -4.31 -19.07
CA ALA A 277 25.84 -5.19 -17.99
C ALA A 277 26.72 -5.07 -16.72
N LYS A 278 28.05 -4.90 -16.87
CA LYS A 278 28.96 -4.61 -15.74
C LYS A 278 28.59 -3.31 -15.05
N ALA A 279 28.31 -2.29 -15.81
CA ALA A 279 27.97 -0.99 -15.29
C ALA A 279 26.57 -0.95 -14.65
N LEU A 280 25.66 -1.83 -15.09
CA LEU A 280 24.36 -2.04 -14.46
C LEU A 280 24.43 -2.93 -13.20
N GLY A 281 25.62 -3.49 -12.86
CA GLY A 281 25.83 -4.26 -11.64
C GLY A 281 25.09 -5.59 -11.58
N GLN A 282 24.90 -6.25 -12.72
CA GLN A 282 24.20 -7.54 -12.79
C GLN A 282 25.20 -8.70 -12.55
N TYR A 283 25.15 -9.28 -11.36
CA TYR A 283 26.00 -10.38 -10.96
C TYR A 283 25.18 -11.52 -10.35
N ASP A 284 25.63 -12.79 -10.55
CA ASP A 284 25.06 -13.96 -9.87
C ASP A 284 25.54 -14.06 -8.41
N GLU A 285 25.05 -15.07 -7.68
CA GLU A 285 25.44 -15.32 -6.28
C GLU A 285 26.93 -15.63 -6.08
N GLU A 286 27.63 -16.07 -7.15
CA GLU A 286 29.06 -16.35 -7.14
C GLU A 286 29.90 -15.14 -7.59
N GLY A 287 29.25 -14.02 -7.92
CA GLY A 287 29.91 -12.78 -8.36
C GLY A 287 30.29 -12.76 -9.83
N ASN A 288 29.73 -13.67 -10.65
CA ASN A 288 29.91 -13.66 -12.09
C ASN A 288 28.87 -12.75 -12.72
N LEU A 289 29.27 -12.02 -13.76
CA LEU A 289 28.38 -11.13 -14.49
C LEU A 289 27.33 -11.93 -15.25
N ILE A 290 26.05 -11.66 -14.99
CA ILE A 290 24.93 -12.26 -15.73
C ILE A 290 24.68 -11.46 -16.99
N ILE A 291 24.89 -12.08 -18.13
CA ILE A 291 24.58 -11.49 -19.44
C ILE A 291 23.58 -12.42 -20.14
N TYR A 292 22.47 -11.86 -20.58
CA TYR A 292 21.36 -12.60 -21.16
C TYR A 292 21.34 -12.40 -22.67
N ARG A 293 21.35 -13.48 -23.46
CA ARG A 293 21.13 -13.46 -24.91
C ARG A 293 20.18 -14.59 -25.33
N GLU A 294 19.42 -14.37 -26.39
CA GLU A 294 18.70 -15.45 -27.05
C GLU A 294 19.71 -16.46 -27.63
N LEU A 295 19.51 -17.73 -27.30
CA LEU A 295 20.34 -18.80 -27.88
C LEU A 295 19.84 -19.16 -29.27
N GLU A 296 20.75 -19.26 -30.25
CA GLU A 296 20.41 -19.82 -31.54
C GLU A 296 20.07 -21.31 -31.39
N ASP A 297 19.13 -21.83 -32.21
CA ASP A 297 18.70 -23.22 -32.21
C ASP A 297 19.88 -24.20 -32.31
N GLY A 298 20.26 -24.84 -31.21
CA GLY A 298 21.33 -25.84 -31.16
C GLY A 298 22.62 -25.39 -30.47
N GLU A 299 22.67 -24.22 -29.87
CA GLU A 299 23.80 -23.71 -29.09
C GLU A 299 23.76 -24.27 -27.64
N GLU A 300 24.87 -24.90 -27.20
CA GLU A 300 25.02 -25.35 -25.82
C GLU A 300 25.79 -24.30 -25.00
N ILE A 301 25.24 -23.97 -23.81
CA ILE A 301 25.85 -23.04 -22.84
C ILE A 301 27.09 -23.71 -22.25
N THR A 302 28.26 -23.11 -22.38
CA THR A 302 29.47 -23.51 -21.66
C THR A 302 29.59 -22.71 -20.37
N GLU A 303 30.10 -23.33 -19.29
CA GLU A 303 30.18 -22.80 -17.91
C GLU A 303 30.91 -21.43 -17.77
N GLU A 304 31.55 -20.92 -18.81
CA GLU A 304 32.27 -19.65 -18.77
C GLU A 304 31.57 -18.47 -19.45
N GLN A 305 30.42 -18.67 -20.09
CA GLN A 305 29.71 -17.63 -20.82
C GLN A 305 28.20 -17.82 -20.75
N THR A 306 27.58 -17.37 -19.69
CA THR A 306 26.12 -17.24 -19.67
C THR A 306 25.75 -15.84 -20.14
N ILE A 307 25.72 -15.65 -21.44
CA ILE A 307 25.17 -14.43 -22.05
C ILE A 307 23.75 -14.76 -22.46
N ILE A 308 22.77 -14.33 -21.69
CA ILE A 308 21.36 -14.49 -22.01
C ILE A 308 20.83 -13.09 -22.29
N PHE A 309 20.45 -12.84 -23.53
CA PHE A 309 19.67 -11.66 -23.88
C PHE A 309 18.19 -12.03 -23.92
N ASP A 310 17.60 -12.05 -22.77
CA ASP A 310 16.17 -12.01 -22.67
C ASP A 310 15.79 -10.73 -21.93
N LEU A 311 15.52 -9.68 -22.71
CA LEU A 311 15.06 -8.40 -22.16
C LEU A 311 13.77 -8.58 -21.41
N GLU A 312 12.90 -9.53 -21.79
CA GLU A 312 11.69 -9.89 -21.05
C GLU A 312 12.01 -10.46 -19.65
N LEU A 313 13.15 -11.14 -19.47
CA LEU A 313 13.55 -11.70 -18.18
C LEU A 313 14.17 -10.66 -17.24
N ILE A 314 14.86 -9.66 -17.75
CA ILE A 314 15.30 -8.47 -16.98
C ILE A 314 14.08 -7.72 -16.48
N GLU A 315 13.03 -7.73 -17.24
CA GLU A 315 11.71 -7.21 -16.97
C GLU A 315 11.04 -7.79 -15.72
N TYR A 316 11.02 -9.10 -15.64
CA TYR A 316 10.36 -9.81 -14.53
C TYR A 316 11.05 -9.63 -13.18
N GLN A 317 12.33 -9.34 -13.18
CA GLN A 317 13.10 -9.19 -11.94
C GLN A 317 13.09 -7.78 -11.35
N GLN A 318 12.25 -6.86 -11.86
CA GLN A 318 12.06 -5.50 -11.33
C GLN A 318 13.30 -4.58 -11.47
N ASN A 319 14.24 -4.93 -12.29
CA ASN A 319 15.33 -4.05 -12.60
C ASN A 319 14.84 -2.99 -13.59
N LEU A 320 14.68 -1.80 -13.07
CA LEU A 320 14.48 -0.62 -13.89
C LEU A 320 15.80 -0.36 -14.60
N ILE A 321 15.80 -0.32 -15.92
CA ILE A 321 16.97 0.16 -16.65
C ILE A 321 17.02 1.66 -16.48
N GLN A 322 18.12 2.14 -15.94
CA GLN A 322 18.36 3.55 -15.75
C GLN A 322 19.01 4.11 -17.01
N ILE A 323 18.40 5.07 -17.65
CA ILE A 323 18.94 5.74 -18.84
C ILE A 323 19.17 7.21 -18.48
N ASP A 324 20.38 7.70 -18.71
CA ASP A 324 20.69 9.12 -18.70
C ASP A 324 20.41 9.71 -20.08
N ILE A 325 19.55 10.70 -20.11
CA ILE A 325 19.21 11.41 -21.35
C ILE A 325 20.13 12.56 -21.60
N ASP A 326 20.57 13.17 -20.55
CA ASP A 326 21.70 14.07 -20.48
C ASP A 326 22.41 13.80 -19.15
N SER A 327 23.58 14.39 -18.92
CA SER A 327 24.35 14.17 -17.68
C SER A 327 23.60 14.55 -16.39
N GLU A 328 22.37 15.01 -16.49
CA GLU A 328 21.56 15.51 -15.37
C GLU A 328 20.25 14.76 -15.16
N THR A 329 19.83 13.88 -16.09
CA THR A 329 18.51 13.26 -16.05
C THR A 329 18.60 11.73 -16.09
N GLN A 330 18.27 11.08 -14.98
CA GLN A 330 18.22 9.62 -14.89
C GLN A 330 16.76 9.15 -14.97
N LEU A 331 16.46 8.25 -15.90
CA LEU A 331 15.13 7.68 -16.08
C LEU A 331 15.12 6.19 -15.82
N LEU A 332 14.14 5.80 -15.08
CA LEU A 332 13.92 4.42 -14.74
C LEU A 332 12.86 3.84 -15.70
N PHE A 333 13.27 2.90 -16.52
CA PHE A 333 12.40 2.22 -17.47
C PHE A 333 11.74 1.00 -16.87
N LYS A 334 10.43 0.94 -17.06
CA LYS A 334 9.61 -0.23 -16.81
C LYS A 334 9.17 -0.79 -18.16
N PRO A 335 9.24 -2.11 -18.36
CA PRO A 335 8.69 -2.73 -19.54
C PRO A 335 7.22 -2.41 -19.72
N CYS A 336 6.80 -2.12 -20.94
CA CYS A 336 5.39 -2.03 -21.27
C CYS A 336 4.85 -3.40 -21.56
N GLN A 337 3.79 -3.78 -20.86
CA GLN A 337 3.13 -5.05 -21.10
C GLN A 337 2.34 -5.04 -22.42
N ASP A 338 1.92 -3.87 -22.89
CA ASP A 338 1.32 -3.67 -24.19
C ASP A 338 1.44 -2.21 -24.67
N LYS A 339 1.13 -2.00 -25.94
CA LYS A 339 1.17 -0.68 -26.57
C LYS A 339 0.13 0.30 -25.98
N ALA A 340 -0.93 -0.20 -25.37
CA ALA A 340 -1.94 0.63 -24.74
C ALA A 340 -1.46 1.13 -23.35
N GLU A 341 -0.69 0.32 -22.61
CA GLU A 341 -0.01 0.74 -21.39
C GLU A 341 1.06 1.79 -21.69
N TYR A 342 1.85 1.57 -22.75
CA TYR A 342 2.80 2.52 -23.26
C TYR A 342 2.16 3.88 -23.57
N ASN A 343 1.09 3.88 -24.36
CA ASN A 343 0.40 5.12 -24.72
C ASN A 343 -0.22 5.82 -23.51
N ARG A 344 -0.73 5.06 -22.52
CA ARG A 344 -1.22 5.63 -21.26
C ARG A 344 -0.09 6.23 -20.44
N SER A 345 1.01 5.52 -20.34
CA SER A 345 2.19 6.00 -19.62
C SER A 345 2.74 7.29 -20.22
N ILE A 346 2.87 7.34 -21.57
CA ILE A 346 3.26 8.57 -22.28
C ILE A 346 2.30 9.71 -21.95
N LYS A 347 1.00 9.49 -22.10
CA LYS A 347 0.00 10.52 -21.87
C LYS A 347 0.05 11.07 -20.45
N LEU A 348 0.35 10.20 -19.47
CA LEU A 348 0.50 10.57 -18.07
C LEU A 348 1.77 11.38 -17.81
N LEU A 349 2.84 11.04 -18.49
CA LEU A 349 4.12 11.75 -18.40
C LEU A 349 4.03 13.13 -19.04
N ASP A 350 3.23 13.27 -20.09
CA ASP A 350 2.99 14.53 -20.78
C ASP A 350 2.08 15.50 -20.02
N THR A 351 1.41 15.05 -18.97
CA THR A 351 0.41 15.87 -18.28
C THR A 351 0.95 16.84 -17.22
N SER A 352 2.24 17.17 -17.25
CA SER A 352 2.81 18.27 -16.43
C SER A 352 2.48 18.22 -14.92
N GLY A 353 2.21 17.02 -14.38
CA GLY A 353 1.85 16.78 -12.99
C GLY A 353 0.35 16.53 -12.74
N MET A 354 -0.52 16.76 -13.70
CA MET A 354 -1.96 16.44 -13.56
C MET A 354 -2.23 15.00 -13.95
N ILE A 355 -2.91 14.25 -13.09
CA ILE A 355 -3.29 12.86 -13.35
C ILE A 355 -4.73 12.58 -12.95
N SER A 356 -5.34 11.56 -13.56
CA SER A 356 -6.68 11.12 -13.21
C SER A 356 -6.72 10.42 -11.85
N LEU A 357 -7.91 10.35 -11.23
CA LEU A 357 -8.09 9.64 -9.96
C LEU A 357 -7.82 8.13 -10.11
N GLU A 358 -8.15 7.55 -11.26
CA GLU A 358 -7.82 6.15 -11.56
C GLU A 358 -6.31 5.93 -11.50
N GLU A 359 -5.55 6.75 -12.21
CA GLU A 359 -4.10 6.63 -12.28
C GLU A 359 -3.44 6.96 -10.94
N ALA A 360 -3.93 7.98 -10.24
CA ALA A 360 -3.48 8.31 -8.89
C ALA A 360 -3.67 7.13 -7.91
N THR A 361 -4.75 6.36 -8.10
CA THR A 361 -5.02 5.15 -7.30
C THR A 361 -4.06 4.03 -7.69
N ARG A 362 -3.86 3.80 -8.99
CA ARG A 362 -2.92 2.80 -9.53
C ARG A 362 -1.52 3.02 -8.98
N ARG A 363 -1.03 4.26 -9.05
CA ARG A 363 0.31 4.67 -8.58
C ARG A 363 0.38 4.98 -7.09
N SER A 364 -0.77 5.04 -6.42
CA SER A 364 -0.86 5.35 -4.98
C SER A 364 -0.34 6.75 -4.62
N ILE A 365 -0.61 7.77 -5.43
CA ILE A 365 -0.10 9.14 -5.29
C ILE A 365 -0.70 9.80 -4.04
N ASN A 366 0.14 10.27 -3.13
CA ASN A 366 -0.30 10.88 -1.87
C ASN A 366 -0.93 12.26 -2.06
N THR A 367 -0.30 13.09 -2.89
CA THR A 367 -0.71 14.49 -3.10
C THR A 367 -2.13 14.60 -3.65
N VAL A 368 -2.50 13.76 -4.60
CA VAL A 368 -3.86 13.69 -5.14
C VAL A 368 -4.88 13.32 -4.07
N PHE A 369 -4.59 12.29 -3.27
CA PHE A 369 -5.50 11.85 -2.22
C PHE A 369 -5.60 12.83 -1.06
N ALA A 370 -4.56 13.62 -0.79
CA ALA A 370 -4.62 14.70 0.19
C ALA A 370 -5.55 15.83 -0.28
N GLN A 371 -5.50 16.20 -1.56
CA GLN A 371 -6.43 17.18 -2.15
C GLN A 371 -7.87 16.67 -2.06
N LEU A 372 -8.14 15.42 -2.47
CA LEU A 372 -9.47 14.82 -2.33
C LEU A 372 -9.96 14.84 -0.87
N ALA A 373 -9.10 14.50 0.07
CA ALA A 373 -9.46 14.50 1.49
C ALA A 373 -9.77 15.90 2.01
N SER A 374 -9.06 16.92 1.52
CA SER A 374 -9.33 18.33 1.82
C SER A 374 -10.68 18.78 1.26
N GLU A 375 -11.01 18.36 0.05
CA GLU A 375 -12.31 18.66 -0.58
C GLU A 375 -13.48 17.99 0.16
N LEU A 376 -13.31 16.77 0.61
CA LEU A 376 -14.34 15.95 1.23
C LEU A 376 -14.54 16.23 2.73
N GLY A 377 -13.46 16.57 3.43
CA GLY A 377 -13.41 16.70 4.88
C GLY A 377 -13.30 15.35 5.63
N GLY A 378 -12.72 15.39 6.83
CA GLY A 378 -12.47 14.21 7.65
C GLY A 378 -13.73 13.44 8.06
N GLU A 379 -14.82 14.15 8.36
CA GLU A 379 -16.12 13.56 8.73
C GLU A 379 -16.68 12.64 7.65
N LYS A 380 -16.57 13.03 6.39
CA LYS A 380 -17.02 12.23 5.24
C LYS A 380 -16.18 10.96 5.13
N LEU A 381 -14.86 11.07 5.32
CA LEU A 381 -13.94 9.93 5.26
C LEU A 381 -14.22 8.93 6.38
N ALA A 382 -14.32 9.39 7.64
CA ALA A 382 -14.62 8.55 8.79
C ALA A 382 -15.98 7.86 8.67
N SER A 383 -17.04 8.60 8.30
CA SER A 383 -18.37 8.03 8.13
C SER A 383 -18.47 7.03 6.97
N THR A 384 -17.73 7.26 5.87
CA THR A 384 -17.65 6.30 4.76
C THR A 384 -16.96 5.01 5.22
N ALA A 385 -15.84 5.11 5.95
CA ALA A 385 -15.13 3.96 6.49
C ALA A 385 -16.00 3.12 7.44
N GLN A 386 -16.70 3.77 8.38
CA GLN A 386 -17.61 3.10 9.33
C GLN A 386 -18.76 2.40 8.59
N ARG A 387 -19.34 3.04 7.61
CA ARG A 387 -20.45 2.49 6.82
C ARG A 387 -20.07 1.20 6.10
N ILE A 388 -18.85 1.09 5.59
CA ILE A 388 -18.38 -0.09 4.85
C ILE A 388 -17.71 -1.15 5.73
N GLY A 389 -17.69 -0.98 7.08
CA GLY A 389 -17.31 -2.05 8.00
C GLY A 389 -16.09 -1.78 8.90
N ILE A 390 -15.54 -0.58 8.92
CA ILE A 390 -14.54 -0.19 9.94
C ILE A 390 -15.30 0.15 11.22
N GLU A 391 -15.05 -0.60 12.28
CA GLU A 391 -15.69 -0.42 13.61
C GLU A 391 -14.82 0.39 14.58
N SER A 392 -13.51 0.49 14.27
CA SER A 392 -12.57 1.31 15.03
C SER A 392 -13.01 2.76 15.04
N ASP A 393 -12.84 3.40 16.19
CA ASP A 393 -13.10 4.83 16.34
C ASP A 393 -12.02 5.62 15.58
N LEU A 394 -12.46 6.37 14.59
CA LEU A 394 -11.58 7.14 13.69
C LEU A 394 -11.78 8.63 13.95
N ASP A 395 -10.72 9.31 14.31
CA ASP A 395 -10.74 10.77 14.37
C ASP A 395 -11.06 11.35 12.98
N PRO A 396 -12.02 12.29 12.85
CA PRO A 396 -12.48 12.80 11.57
C PRO A 396 -11.51 13.83 10.98
N VAL A 397 -10.28 13.41 10.71
CA VAL A 397 -9.21 14.23 10.13
C VAL A 397 -8.95 13.89 8.66
N ILE A 398 -8.52 14.85 7.86
CA ILE A 398 -8.24 14.62 6.43
C ILE A 398 -7.07 13.67 6.19
N SER A 399 -6.14 13.58 7.13
CA SER A 399 -5.01 12.63 7.07
C SER A 399 -5.42 11.15 7.16
N LEU A 400 -6.70 10.84 7.45
CA LEU A 400 -7.25 9.49 7.31
C LEU A 400 -6.98 8.89 5.93
N THR A 401 -6.98 9.71 4.88
CA THR A 401 -6.71 9.26 3.51
C THR A 401 -5.35 8.59 3.35
N LEU A 402 -4.37 8.98 4.17
CA LEU A 402 -3.03 8.39 4.25
C LEU A 402 -2.84 7.42 5.42
N GLY A 403 -3.96 7.04 6.08
CA GLY A 403 -3.99 6.01 7.10
C GLY A 403 -3.63 6.49 8.50
N ALA A 404 -3.93 7.74 8.85
CA ALA A 404 -3.72 8.26 10.22
C ALA A 404 -4.59 7.57 11.28
N GLY A 405 -5.71 6.94 10.90
CA GLY A 405 -6.59 6.17 11.79
C GLY A 405 -6.19 4.69 11.83
N ALA A 406 -5.98 4.16 13.04
CA ALA A 406 -5.61 2.76 13.20
C ALA A 406 -6.83 1.83 13.15
N VAL A 407 -6.72 0.75 12.36
CA VAL A 407 -7.76 -0.27 12.15
C VAL A 407 -7.21 -1.67 12.35
N THR A 408 -8.06 -2.65 12.62
CA THR A 408 -7.63 -4.04 12.66
C THR A 408 -7.54 -4.66 11.25
N PRO A 409 -6.70 -5.69 11.05
CA PRO A 409 -6.64 -6.42 9.79
C PRO A 409 -7.98 -7.01 9.33
N ILE A 410 -8.82 -7.45 10.25
CA ILE A 410 -10.18 -7.94 9.93
C ILE A 410 -11.08 -6.80 9.46
N GLU A 411 -11.04 -5.63 10.10
CA GLU A 411 -11.88 -4.49 9.71
C GLU A 411 -11.56 -4.00 8.30
N ILE A 412 -10.29 -3.84 7.96
CA ILE A 412 -9.91 -3.38 6.61
C ILE A 412 -10.27 -4.43 5.54
N ALA A 413 -10.12 -5.73 5.83
CA ALA A 413 -10.58 -6.79 4.94
C ALA A 413 -12.11 -6.78 4.80
N SER A 414 -12.86 -6.56 5.87
CA SER A 414 -14.32 -6.41 5.86
C SER A 414 -14.76 -5.23 4.98
N ALA A 415 -14.09 -4.08 5.10
CA ALA A 415 -14.37 -2.91 4.28
C ALA A 415 -14.19 -3.20 2.78
N TYR A 416 -13.09 -3.87 2.42
CA TYR A 416 -12.79 -4.23 1.02
C TYR A 416 -13.74 -5.28 0.45
N SER A 417 -14.32 -6.17 1.29
CA SER A 417 -15.31 -7.15 0.83
C SER A 417 -16.57 -6.49 0.23
N SER A 418 -16.87 -5.24 0.64
CA SER A 418 -17.95 -4.45 0.07
C SER A 418 -17.71 -4.08 -1.40
N PHE A 419 -16.45 -3.91 -1.82
CA PHE A 419 -16.11 -3.66 -3.23
C PHE A 419 -16.27 -4.94 -4.07
N ALA A 420 -15.90 -6.09 -3.52
CA ALA A 420 -16.04 -7.39 -4.19
C ALA A 420 -17.52 -7.73 -4.53
N THR A 421 -18.46 -7.18 -3.80
CA THR A 421 -19.90 -7.50 -3.84
C THR A 421 -20.77 -6.35 -4.36
N ASN A 422 -20.19 -5.38 -5.08
CA ASN A 422 -20.88 -4.18 -5.57
C ASN A 422 -21.67 -3.46 -4.46
N GLY A 423 -21.07 -3.34 -3.27
CA GLY A 423 -21.61 -2.54 -2.17
C GLY A 423 -22.43 -3.28 -1.13
N ILE A 424 -22.46 -4.59 -1.16
CA ILE A 424 -23.13 -5.40 -0.13
C ILE A 424 -22.10 -5.85 0.91
N LEU A 425 -22.29 -5.48 2.16
CA LEU A 425 -21.47 -5.92 3.29
C LEU A 425 -22.16 -7.03 4.05
N ALA A 426 -21.53 -8.18 4.15
CA ALA A 426 -21.87 -9.20 5.14
C ALA A 426 -21.01 -8.97 6.40
N PRO A 427 -21.59 -8.60 7.55
CA PRO A 427 -20.84 -8.38 8.79
C PRO A 427 -20.03 -9.62 9.16
N THR A 428 -18.78 -9.39 9.58
CA THR A 428 -17.87 -10.49 9.91
C THR A 428 -18.27 -11.22 11.17
N TYR A 429 -18.09 -12.54 11.18
CA TYR A 429 -18.32 -13.35 12.37
C TYR A 429 -17.38 -14.57 12.41
N LEU A 430 -17.09 -15.03 13.60
CA LEU A 430 -16.25 -16.20 13.86
C LEU A 430 -17.06 -17.36 14.44
N ILE A 431 -18.05 -17.08 15.31
CA ILE A 431 -18.86 -18.10 15.98
C ILE A 431 -20.11 -18.38 15.17
N GLU A 432 -20.18 -19.56 14.57
CA GLU A 432 -21.31 -20.00 13.75
C GLU A 432 -22.47 -20.51 14.63
N LYS A 433 -22.15 -21.33 15.64
CA LYS A 433 -23.17 -22.01 16.43
C LYS A 433 -22.65 -22.37 17.82
N ILE A 434 -23.52 -22.35 18.82
CA ILE A 434 -23.25 -22.83 20.17
C ILE A 434 -24.31 -23.86 20.54
N GLU A 435 -23.89 -25.03 21.01
CA GLU A 435 -24.75 -26.08 21.54
C GLU A 435 -24.41 -26.36 23.01
N ASP A 436 -25.42 -26.77 23.79
CA ASP A 436 -25.22 -27.28 25.15
C ASP A 436 -24.71 -28.75 25.13
N ASP A 437 -24.48 -29.33 26.30
CA ASP A 437 -24.04 -30.72 26.48
C ASP A 437 -25.05 -31.76 25.98
N LYS A 438 -26.32 -31.37 25.77
CA LYS A 438 -27.41 -32.22 25.27
C LYS A 438 -27.62 -32.06 23.77
N GLY A 439 -26.90 -31.14 23.14
CA GLY A 439 -27.04 -30.84 21.70
C GLY A 439 -28.13 -29.85 21.36
N ASN A 440 -28.71 -29.13 22.36
CA ASN A 440 -29.63 -28.06 22.05
C ASN A 440 -28.86 -26.84 21.53
N ILE A 441 -29.36 -26.22 20.50
CA ILE A 441 -28.76 -25.00 19.91
C ILE A 441 -29.13 -23.82 20.82
N LEU A 442 -28.13 -23.22 21.46
CA LEU A 442 -28.26 -22.00 22.26
C LEU A 442 -28.13 -20.75 21.42
N TYR A 443 -27.24 -20.79 20.42
CA TYR A 443 -27.00 -19.70 19.51
C TYR A 443 -26.71 -20.25 18.10
N LYS A 444 -27.21 -19.57 17.09
CA LYS A 444 -26.86 -19.80 15.69
C LYS A 444 -26.75 -18.45 15.01
N HIS A 445 -25.61 -18.20 14.38
CA HIS A 445 -25.42 -16.99 13.59
C HIS A 445 -26.37 -16.97 12.39
N ILE A 446 -26.91 -15.79 12.09
CA ILE A 446 -27.76 -15.55 10.93
C ILE A 446 -27.02 -14.54 10.05
N VAL A 447 -26.60 -14.98 8.89
CA VAL A 447 -25.96 -14.09 7.90
C VAL A 447 -26.95 -13.00 7.52
N SER A 448 -26.57 -11.75 7.72
CA SER A 448 -27.42 -10.56 7.52
C SER A 448 -26.69 -9.52 6.65
N PRO A 449 -26.52 -9.76 5.35
CA PRO A 449 -25.93 -8.78 4.48
C PRO A 449 -26.73 -7.49 4.42
N ARG A 450 -26.04 -6.35 4.34
CA ARG A 450 -26.66 -5.04 4.22
C ARG A 450 -26.05 -4.24 3.10
N VAL A 451 -26.79 -3.31 2.54
CA VAL A 451 -26.25 -2.32 1.61
C VAL A 451 -25.35 -1.38 2.41
N SER A 452 -24.06 -1.43 2.15
CA SER A 452 -23.04 -0.57 2.75
C SER A 452 -22.62 0.56 1.80
N ILE A 453 -22.68 0.30 0.49
CA ILE A 453 -22.45 1.32 -0.54
C ILE A 453 -23.77 1.44 -1.31
N PRO A 454 -24.52 2.56 -1.13
CA PRO A 454 -25.83 2.73 -1.75
C PRO A 454 -25.79 2.79 -3.27
N ASP A 455 -24.66 3.22 -3.84
CA ASP A 455 -24.44 3.28 -5.28
C ASP A 455 -23.56 2.11 -5.73
N PRO A 456 -24.13 1.03 -6.33
CA PRO A 456 -23.36 -0.10 -6.80
C PRO A 456 -22.36 0.28 -7.91
N GLY A 457 -22.65 1.30 -8.70
CA GLY A 457 -21.74 1.81 -9.74
C GLY A 457 -20.46 2.39 -9.12
N ALA A 458 -20.57 3.12 -8.00
CA ALA A 458 -19.40 3.60 -7.26
C ALA A 458 -18.55 2.44 -6.72
N ALA A 459 -19.20 1.41 -6.14
CA ALA A 459 -18.50 0.24 -5.65
C ALA A 459 -17.75 -0.51 -6.77
N ALA A 460 -18.41 -0.71 -7.91
CA ALA A 460 -17.83 -1.34 -9.09
C ALA A 460 -16.68 -0.49 -9.68
N ALA A 461 -16.82 0.83 -9.72
CA ALA A 461 -15.78 1.74 -10.18
C ALA A 461 -14.52 1.65 -9.31
N VAL A 462 -14.67 1.63 -7.96
CA VAL A 462 -13.55 1.41 -7.04
C VAL A 462 -12.93 0.03 -7.27
N ARG A 463 -13.73 -1.04 -7.38
CA ARG A 463 -13.22 -2.39 -7.67
C ARG A 463 -12.38 -2.43 -8.94
N LYS A 464 -12.89 -1.93 -10.06
CA LYS A 464 -12.15 -1.90 -11.34
C LYS A 464 -10.85 -1.11 -11.24
N THR A 465 -10.85 0.01 -10.52
CA THR A 465 -9.62 0.77 -10.25
C THR A 465 -8.63 -0.05 -9.42
N LEU A 466 -9.12 -0.88 -8.48
CA LEU A 466 -8.28 -1.78 -7.69
C LEU A 466 -7.79 -3.00 -8.48
N GLU A 467 -8.53 -3.47 -9.49
CA GLU A 467 -8.04 -4.45 -10.46
C GLU A 467 -6.84 -3.88 -11.23
N VAL A 468 -6.95 -2.64 -11.72
CA VAL A 468 -5.83 -1.93 -12.39
C VAL A 468 -4.66 -1.73 -11.43
N ALA A 469 -4.91 -1.35 -10.17
CA ALA A 469 -3.84 -1.15 -9.18
C ALA A 469 -3.13 -2.45 -8.79
N ALA A 470 -3.84 -3.58 -8.79
CA ALA A 470 -3.24 -4.89 -8.54
C ALA A 470 -2.45 -5.39 -9.77
N GLN A 471 -2.99 -5.24 -10.97
CA GLN A 471 -2.43 -5.80 -12.19
C GLN A 471 -1.31 -4.94 -12.81
N TYR A 472 -1.43 -3.60 -12.74
CA TYR A 472 -0.52 -2.66 -13.42
C TYR A 472 0.07 -1.59 -12.51
N GLY A 473 -0.17 -1.69 -11.20
CA GLY A 473 0.25 -0.71 -10.20
C GLY A 473 1.19 -1.30 -9.15
N THR A 474 1.03 -0.82 -7.92
CA THR A 474 1.90 -1.21 -6.79
C THR A 474 1.65 -2.65 -6.30
N GLY A 475 0.59 -3.33 -6.77
CA GLY A 475 0.16 -4.66 -6.34
C GLY A 475 0.56 -5.82 -7.26
N THR A 476 1.36 -5.59 -8.29
CA THR A 476 1.66 -6.58 -9.36
C THR A 476 2.17 -7.93 -8.85
N ARG A 477 2.87 -7.97 -7.72
CA ARG A 477 3.36 -9.21 -7.11
C ARG A 477 2.28 -10.09 -6.45
N ALA A 478 1.05 -9.58 -6.33
CA ALA A 478 -0.08 -10.34 -5.80
C ALA A 478 -0.88 -11.07 -6.89
N VAL A 479 -0.63 -10.80 -8.18
CA VAL A 479 -1.40 -11.35 -9.30
C VAL A 479 -1.36 -12.87 -9.26
N LEU A 480 -2.57 -13.50 -9.31
CA LEU A 480 -2.73 -14.94 -9.39
C LEU A 480 -2.66 -15.38 -10.85
N ASP A 481 -2.19 -16.61 -11.07
CA ASP A 481 -1.89 -17.08 -12.43
C ASP A 481 -3.15 -17.45 -13.24
N ASP A 482 -4.28 -17.71 -12.57
CA ASP A 482 -5.49 -18.30 -13.19
C ASP A 482 -6.74 -17.42 -13.12
N ARG A 483 -6.69 -16.29 -12.37
CA ARG A 483 -7.88 -15.46 -12.15
C ARG A 483 -7.55 -14.01 -11.87
N GLU A 484 -8.52 -13.15 -12.16
CA GLU A 484 -8.44 -11.73 -11.83
C GLU A 484 -8.49 -11.49 -10.32
N ILE A 485 -7.77 -10.48 -9.89
CA ILE A 485 -7.76 -10.00 -8.51
C ILE A 485 -7.95 -8.48 -8.51
N ALA A 486 -8.45 -7.98 -7.39
CA ALA A 486 -8.39 -6.55 -7.08
C ALA A 486 -7.68 -6.35 -5.75
N GLY A 487 -6.98 -5.23 -5.58
CA GLY A 487 -6.28 -5.01 -4.32
C GLY A 487 -5.49 -3.72 -4.26
N LYS A 488 -5.00 -3.43 -3.04
CA LYS A 488 -4.23 -2.22 -2.77
C LYS A 488 -3.11 -2.48 -1.77
N THR A 489 -1.96 -1.94 -2.07
CA THR A 489 -0.84 -1.87 -1.14
C THR A 489 -1.05 -0.75 -0.13
N GLY A 490 -0.63 -0.97 1.10
CA GLY A 490 -0.48 0.03 2.13
C GLY A 490 0.99 0.09 2.58
N THR A 491 1.51 1.29 2.75
CA THR A 491 2.83 1.52 3.35
C THR A 491 2.70 2.78 4.18
N HIS A 492 3.04 2.69 5.45
CA HIS A 492 3.05 3.84 6.33
C HIS A 492 4.34 4.64 6.13
N GLN A 493 4.30 5.97 6.34
CA GLN A 493 5.49 6.81 6.32
C GLN A 493 6.57 6.27 7.27
N GLY A 494 7.84 6.24 6.81
CA GLY A 494 8.96 5.67 7.57
C GLY A 494 8.95 4.14 7.63
N PHE A 495 8.23 3.44 6.73
CA PHE A 495 8.20 1.97 6.62
C PHE A 495 7.81 1.21 7.90
N ARG A 496 7.01 1.79 8.79
CA ARG A 496 6.65 1.16 10.05
C ARG A 496 5.61 0.06 9.92
N GLU A 497 4.80 0.16 8.87
CA GLU A 497 3.66 -0.73 8.59
C GLU A 497 3.62 -1.03 7.10
N ALA A 498 3.51 -2.28 6.72
CA ALA A 498 3.36 -2.72 5.35
C ALA A 498 2.13 -3.60 5.19
N TRP A 499 1.29 -3.31 4.16
CA TRP A 499 0.01 -3.96 3.94
C TRP A 499 -0.19 -4.37 2.50
N PHE A 500 -0.95 -5.43 2.30
CA PHE A 500 -1.66 -5.69 1.07
C PHE A 500 -3.05 -6.23 1.40
N ILE A 501 -4.08 -5.58 0.86
CA ILE A 501 -5.46 -6.05 0.95
C ILE A 501 -5.88 -6.41 -0.46
N GLY A 502 -6.11 -7.68 -0.70
CA GLY A 502 -6.51 -8.21 -1.99
C GLY A 502 -7.78 -9.04 -1.88
N PHE A 503 -8.52 -9.10 -2.97
CA PHE A 503 -9.75 -9.87 -3.02
C PHE A 503 -10.01 -10.45 -4.42
N ILE A 504 -10.75 -11.54 -4.41
CA ILE A 504 -11.38 -12.20 -5.54
C ILE A 504 -12.89 -12.16 -5.32
N PRO A 505 -13.74 -12.56 -6.26
CA PRO A 505 -15.19 -12.56 -6.04
C PRO A 505 -15.64 -13.24 -4.75
N GLN A 506 -15.02 -14.36 -4.36
CA GLN A 506 -15.44 -15.15 -3.21
C GLN A 506 -14.86 -14.68 -1.88
N TYR A 507 -13.61 -14.19 -1.88
CA TYR A 507 -12.84 -13.96 -0.67
C TYR A 507 -12.09 -12.63 -0.67
N THR A 508 -11.96 -12.05 0.51
CA THR A 508 -11.03 -10.93 0.79
C THR A 508 -10.02 -11.36 1.84
N SER A 509 -8.76 -11.04 1.59
CA SER A 509 -7.66 -11.33 2.50
C SER A 509 -6.82 -10.06 2.73
N SER A 510 -6.46 -9.80 3.98
CA SER A 510 -5.48 -8.79 4.35
C SER A 510 -4.20 -9.44 4.85
N VAL A 511 -3.07 -8.92 4.41
CA VAL A 511 -1.73 -9.24 4.91
C VAL A 511 -1.11 -7.98 5.46
N TRP A 512 -0.62 -8.06 6.69
CA TRP A 512 0.10 -6.99 7.38
C TRP A 512 1.43 -7.49 7.90
N ILE A 513 2.44 -6.60 7.89
CA ILE A 513 3.74 -6.79 8.52
C ILE A 513 4.13 -5.51 9.26
N GLY A 514 4.68 -5.68 10.47
CA GLY A 514 5.13 -4.60 11.33
C GLY A 514 5.69 -5.16 12.64
N PHE A 515 6.02 -4.27 13.56
CA PHE A 515 6.39 -4.66 14.92
C PHE A 515 5.15 -4.66 15.82
N ALA A 516 5.03 -5.67 16.70
CA ALA A 516 3.82 -5.85 17.49
C ALA A 516 3.62 -4.77 18.56
N GLU A 517 4.68 -4.41 19.26
CA GLU A 517 4.63 -3.51 20.42
C GLU A 517 5.07 -2.09 20.09
N GLU A 518 6.01 -1.93 19.15
CA GLU A 518 6.62 -0.66 18.81
C GLU A 518 6.41 -0.31 17.34
N GLN A 519 6.38 0.97 17.02
CA GLN A 519 6.32 1.44 15.64
C GLN A 519 7.73 1.66 15.09
N LEU A 520 8.52 0.59 15.03
CA LEU A 520 9.85 0.63 14.45
C LEU A 520 9.80 0.60 12.92
N PRO A 521 10.77 1.22 12.24
CA PRO A 521 10.89 1.12 10.79
C PRO A 521 11.23 -0.32 10.37
N LEU A 522 10.57 -0.82 9.34
CA LEU A 522 10.89 -2.07 8.66
C LEU A 522 12.01 -1.84 7.64
N THR A 523 13.17 -1.40 8.14
CA THR A 523 14.36 -1.05 7.35
C THR A 523 15.46 -2.04 7.67
N ASP A 524 16.09 -2.59 6.64
CA ASP A 524 17.15 -3.60 6.74
C ASP A 524 16.74 -4.84 7.58
N VAL A 525 15.50 -5.28 7.40
CA VAL A 525 14.91 -6.43 8.09
C VAL A 525 15.10 -7.71 7.29
N GLU A 526 15.41 -8.78 7.99
CA GLU A 526 15.47 -10.11 7.39
C GLU A 526 14.05 -10.65 7.13
N ILE A 527 13.76 -10.92 5.86
CA ILE A 527 12.49 -11.48 5.36
C ILE A 527 12.83 -12.64 4.44
N LYS A 528 12.35 -13.85 4.76
CA LYS A 528 12.57 -15.07 3.97
C LYS A 528 14.08 -15.36 3.75
N GLY A 529 14.93 -15.01 4.72
CA GLY A 529 16.38 -15.21 4.65
C GLY A 529 17.13 -14.11 3.87
N GLU A 530 16.45 -13.06 3.41
CA GLU A 530 17.06 -11.93 2.70
C GLU A 530 16.88 -10.63 3.48
N ILE A 531 17.90 -9.78 3.49
CA ILE A 531 17.79 -8.44 4.10
C ILE A 531 17.09 -7.50 3.11
N ILE A 532 15.91 -7.03 3.48
CA ILE A 532 15.13 -6.06 2.69
C ILE A 532 15.29 -4.68 3.29
N ARG A 533 15.94 -3.80 2.55
CA ARG A 533 16.25 -2.44 3.00
C ARG A 533 15.03 -1.62 3.40
N ASN A 534 13.95 -1.68 2.65
CA ASN A 534 12.72 -0.93 2.92
C ASN A 534 11.53 -1.83 2.60
N VAL A 535 10.85 -2.35 3.62
CA VAL A 535 9.67 -3.18 3.43
C VAL A 535 8.47 -2.31 3.07
N SER A 536 7.88 -2.59 1.92
CA SER A 536 6.64 -1.94 1.48
C SER A 536 5.56 -2.97 1.16
N GLY A 537 4.31 -2.53 1.07
CA GLY A 537 3.19 -3.41 0.78
C GLY A 537 3.34 -4.22 -0.51
N GLY A 538 3.97 -3.64 -1.55
CA GLY A 538 4.23 -4.33 -2.80
C GLY A 538 5.42 -5.30 -2.75
N LYS A 539 6.43 -5.04 -1.88
CA LYS A 539 7.63 -5.88 -1.80
C LYS A 539 7.42 -7.16 -1.01
N VAL A 540 6.66 -7.13 0.08
CA VAL A 540 6.53 -8.27 1.00
C VAL A 540 5.07 -8.70 1.21
N PRO A 541 4.12 -7.88 1.69
CA PRO A 541 2.73 -8.35 1.85
C PRO A 541 2.06 -8.84 0.56
N ALA A 542 2.31 -8.21 -0.58
CA ALA A 542 1.70 -8.63 -1.85
C ALA A 542 2.13 -10.04 -2.30
N PRO A 543 3.43 -10.41 -2.38
CA PRO A 543 3.82 -11.77 -2.71
C PRO A 543 3.44 -12.78 -1.61
N MET A 544 3.41 -12.41 -0.31
CA MET A 544 2.88 -13.27 0.75
C MET A 544 1.39 -13.57 0.53
N TRP A 545 0.61 -12.56 0.16
CA TRP A 545 -0.80 -12.72 -0.19
C TRP A 545 -0.95 -13.67 -1.38
N LYS A 546 -0.12 -13.53 -2.44
CA LYS A 546 -0.12 -14.45 -3.59
C LYS A 546 0.14 -15.88 -3.13
N GLU A 547 1.19 -16.11 -2.35
CA GLU A 547 1.56 -17.44 -1.86
C GLU A 547 0.40 -18.07 -1.06
N PHE A 548 -0.18 -17.32 -0.12
CA PHE A 548 -1.32 -17.77 0.66
C PHE A 548 -2.56 -18.06 -0.22
N MET A 549 -2.94 -17.11 -1.07
CA MET A 549 -4.15 -17.22 -1.89
C MET A 549 -4.04 -18.29 -2.97
N THR A 550 -2.84 -18.63 -3.44
CA THR A 550 -2.64 -19.74 -4.39
C THR A 550 -3.17 -21.06 -3.84
N GLU A 551 -2.97 -21.34 -2.54
CA GLU A 551 -3.55 -22.55 -1.92
C GLU A 551 -5.05 -22.38 -1.64
N VAL A 552 -5.50 -21.18 -1.24
CA VAL A 552 -6.94 -20.89 -1.04
C VAL A 552 -7.75 -21.17 -2.30
N VAL A 553 -7.23 -20.79 -3.46
CA VAL A 553 -7.97 -20.85 -4.73
C VAL A 553 -7.81 -22.17 -5.48
N LYS A 554 -6.90 -23.04 -5.08
CA LYS A 554 -6.47 -24.25 -5.77
C LYS A 554 -7.63 -25.16 -6.23
N ASP A 555 -8.61 -25.34 -5.37
CA ASP A 555 -9.77 -26.21 -5.63
C ASP A 555 -11.06 -25.39 -5.80
N LEU A 556 -10.96 -24.05 -5.86
CA LEU A 556 -12.13 -23.19 -6.02
C LEU A 556 -12.46 -22.94 -7.49
N PRO A 557 -13.75 -22.96 -7.84
CA PRO A 557 -14.17 -22.55 -9.17
C PRO A 557 -13.81 -21.06 -9.39
N ILE A 558 -13.46 -20.74 -10.63
CA ILE A 558 -13.28 -19.35 -11.06
C ILE A 558 -14.68 -18.74 -11.18
N TYR A 559 -14.92 -17.66 -10.45
CA TYR A 559 -16.13 -16.87 -10.53
C TYR A 559 -15.82 -15.54 -11.18
N ASP A 560 -16.73 -15.11 -12.03
CA ASP A 560 -16.72 -13.75 -12.54
C ASP A 560 -17.08 -12.75 -11.43
N TRP A 561 -16.64 -11.52 -11.58
CA TRP A 561 -17.12 -10.43 -10.75
C TRP A 561 -18.63 -10.25 -10.89
N PRO A 562 -19.33 -9.70 -9.88
CA PRO A 562 -20.73 -9.31 -10.05
C PRO A 562 -20.90 -8.45 -11.30
N SER A 563 -22.00 -8.64 -12.03
CA SER A 563 -22.31 -7.88 -13.24
C SER A 563 -22.18 -6.37 -12.99
N ASP A 564 -21.61 -5.68 -13.97
CA ASP A 564 -21.46 -4.24 -13.89
C ASP A 564 -22.83 -3.55 -13.78
N PRO A 565 -23.00 -2.65 -12.81
CA PRO A 565 -24.21 -1.86 -12.68
C PRO A 565 -24.44 -0.97 -13.91
N SER A 566 -25.68 -0.75 -14.28
CA SER A 566 -26.06 0.02 -15.49
C SER A 566 -25.63 1.51 -15.42
N ASP A 567 -25.30 2.01 -14.25
CA ASP A 567 -24.86 3.38 -14.00
C ASP A 567 -23.33 3.52 -13.80
N LEU A 568 -22.58 2.45 -14.07
CA LEU A 568 -21.12 2.45 -13.93
C LEU A 568 -20.44 3.46 -14.87
N ASP A 569 -20.92 3.56 -16.12
CA ASP A 569 -20.32 4.42 -17.15
C ASP A 569 -20.23 5.90 -16.73
N LYS A 570 -21.14 6.36 -15.87
CA LYS A 570 -21.10 7.74 -15.36
C LYS A 570 -19.80 8.10 -14.61
N TYR A 571 -19.10 7.09 -14.08
CA TYR A 571 -17.82 7.29 -13.37
C TYR A 571 -16.62 7.39 -14.30
N TYR A 572 -16.79 7.03 -15.59
CA TYR A 572 -15.76 7.12 -16.63
C TYR A 572 -15.96 8.34 -17.56
N GLU A 573 -16.97 9.14 -17.30
CA GLU A 573 -17.12 10.43 -17.99
C GLU A 573 -15.96 11.36 -17.60
N ILE A 574 -15.44 12.10 -18.56
CA ILE A 574 -14.46 13.16 -18.30
C ILE A 574 -15.23 14.43 -17.98
N PRO A 575 -15.06 15.03 -16.79
CA PRO A 575 -15.70 16.30 -16.48
C PRO A 575 -15.26 17.40 -17.44
N THR A 576 -16.14 18.36 -17.70
CA THR A 576 -15.81 19.56 -18.45
C THR A 576 -15.52 20.73 -17.51
N ILE A 577 -14.63 21.60 -17.93
CA ILE A 577 -14.20 22.80 -17.21
C ILE A 577 -14.23 23.99 -18.16
N GLU A 578 -14.37 25.18 -17.61
CA GLU A 578 -14.24 26.42 -18.34
C GLU A 578 -12.78 26.89 -18.33
N ILE A 579 -12.22 27.14 -19.51
CA ILE A 579 -10.82 27.60 -19.68
C ILE A 579 -10.66 28.98 -19.05
N PRO A 580 -9.72 29.16 -18.09
CA PRO A 580 -9.51 30.45 -17.44
C PRO A 580 -8.72 31.41 -18.33
N GLN A 581 -8.81 32.72 -18.01
CA GLN A 581 -8.00 33.76 -18.61
C GLN A 581 -6.57 33.71 -18.02
N LEU A 582 -5.57 33.33 -18.82
CA LEU A 582 -4.17 33.24 -18.42
C LEU A 582 -3.32 34.34 -19.04
N ILE A 583 -3.75 34.93 -20.17
CA ILE A 583 -3.02 35.99 -20.85
C ILE A 583 -2.89 37.22 -19.93
N GLY A 584 -1.68 37.78 -19.89
CA GLY A 584 -1.34 38.95 -19.07
C GLY A 584 -0.92 38.63 -17.64
N LEU A 585 -0.96 37.36 -17.22
CA LEU A 585 -0.47 36.93 -15.94
C LEU A 585 1.05 36.62 -15.99
N ASN A 586 1.70 36.68 -14.83
CA ASN A 586 3.01 36.05 -14.69
C ASN A 586 2.85 34.53 -14.81
N ILE A 587 3.82 33.84 -15.39
CA ILE A 587 3.75 32.39 -15.65
C ILE A 587 3.49 31.58 -14.37
N LEU A 588 4.06 31.95 -13.23
CA LEU A 588 3.84 31.24 -11.98
C LEU A 588 2.39 31.38 -11.51
N ASP A 589 1.80 32.53 -11.66
CA ASP A 589 0.38 32.77 -11.32
C ASP A 589 -0.53 32.08 -12.35
N ALA A 590 -0.14 32.07 -13.62
CA ALA A 590 -0.86 31.38 -14.68
C ALA A 590 -0.86 29.86 -14.49
N GLU A 591 0.29 29.27 -14.10
CA GLU A 591 0.38 27.85 -13.75
C GLU A 591 -0.51 27.50 -12.55
N GLU A 592 -0.49 28.31 -11.48
CA GLU A 592 -1.32 28.09 -10.30
C GLU A 592 -2.81 28.10 -10.65
N ILE A 593 -3.24 29.06 -11.47
CA ILE A 593 -4.63 29.15 -11.94
C ILE A 593 -4.95 27.97 -12.87
N ALA A 594 -4.06 27.62 -13.79
CA ALA A 594 -4.26 26.50 -14.70
C ALA A 594 -4.49 25.19 -13.93
N PHE A 595 -3.59 24.86 -12.99
CA PHE A 595 -3.72 23.65 -12.18
C PHE A 595 -4.95 23.66 -11.27
N SER A 596 -5.29 24.80 -10.67
CA SER A 596 -6.51 24.91 -9.87
C SER A 596 -7.79 24.81 -10.71
N SER A 597 -7.69 25.06 -12.00
CA SER A 597 -8.76 24.89 -13.00
C SER A 597 -8.72 23.54 -13.72
N TYR A 598 -7.86 22.62 -13.28
CA TYR A 598 -7.70 21.26 -13.86
C TYR A 598 -7.31 21.24 -15.33
N ILE A 599 -6.53 22.21 -15.81
CA ILE A 599 -5.95 22.25 -17.14
C ILE A 599 -4.42 22.08 -17.08
N LEU A 600 -3.84 21.69 -18.20
CA LEU A 600 -2.42 21.39 -18.37
C LEU A 600 -1.74 22.50 -19.14
N PRO A 601 -0.99 23.43 -18.48
CA PRO A 601 -0.27 24.44 -19.18
C PRO A 601 1.00 23.87 -19.82
N THR A 602 1.16 24.06 -21.13
CA THR A 602 2.43 23.84 -21.84
C THR A 602 3.05 25.20 -22.15
N ILE A 603 4.29 25.41 -21.68
CA ILE A 603 4.96 26.71 -21.79
C ILE A 603 5.86 26.72 -23.01
N ASN A 604 5.64 27.70 -23.90
CA ASN A 604 6.51 27.98 -25.02
C ASN A 604 7.14 29.37 -24.84
N LEU A 605 8.47 29.41 -24.62
CA LEU A 605 9.19 30.67 -24.46
C LEU A 605 9.45 31.29 -25.83
N VAL A 606 8.99 32.53 -26.03
CA VAL A 606 9.15 33.28 -27.25
C VAL A 606 9.87 34.60 -27.01
N ASP A 607 10.67 35.03 -27.99
CA ASP A 607 11.32 36.34 -27.94
C ASP A 607 10.25 37.47 -27.99
N SER A 608 10.28 38.36 -27.03
CA SER A 608 9.32 39.47 -26.93
C SER A 608 9.95 40.67 -26.26
N GLU A 609 9.40 41.89 -26.54
CA GLU A 609 9.77 43.12 -25.84
C GLU A 609 9.07 43.28 -24.49
N GLU A 610 8.08 42.44 -24.20
CA GLU A 610 7.32 42.46 -22.94
C GLU A 610 8.15 41.91 -21.78
N ALA A 611 7.65 42.15 -20.57
CA ALA A 611 8.31 41.65 -19.35
C ALA A 611 8.49 40.14 -19.39
N PRO A 612 9.65 39.61 -18.99
CA PRO A 612 9.90 38.16 -18.98
C PRO A 612 8.93 37.44 -18.07
N GLY A 613 8.52 36.24 -18.48
CA GLY A 613 7.54 35.46 -17.76
C GLY A 613 6.10 35.94 -17.88
N LEU A 614 5.83 36.95 -18.70
CA LEU A 614 4.48 37.38 -19.03
C LEU A 614 3.87 36.40 -20.05
N VAL A 615 2.67 35.91 -19.78
CA VAL A 615 1.90 35.10 -20.74
C VAL A 615 1.35 36.06 -21.82
N LEU A 616 1.79 35.84 -23.04
CA LEU A 616 1.44 36.68 -24.20
C LEU A 616 0.21 36.18 -24.91
N THR A 617 0.13 34.86 -25.11
CA THR A 617 -1.00 34.22 -25.78
C THR A 617 -1.32 32.88 -25.10
N GLN A 618 -2.56 32.43 -25.29
CA GLN A 618 -3.00 31.06 -25.02
C GLN A 618 -3.71 30.54 -26.29
N ASP A 619 -3.49 29.27 -26.62
CA ASP A 619 -4.00 28.68 -27.87
C ASP A 619 -5.50 28.36 -27.83
N ILE A 620 -6.10 28.28 -26.63
CA ILE A 620 -7.53 28.04 -26.41
C ILE A 620 -8.13 29.30 -25.75
N GLU A 621 -9.27 29.76 -26.26
CA GLU A 621 -9.91 30.96 -25.75
C GLU A 621 -10.47 30.74 -24.32
N ASN A 622 -10.40 31.77 -23.48
CA ASN A 622 -11.03 31.75 -22.15
C ASN A 622 -12.56 31.65 -22.27
N GLY A 623 -13.19 30.91 -21.36
CA GLY A 623 -14.62 30.66 -21.34
C GLY A 623 -15.07 29.50 -22.25
N GLU A 624 -14.15 28.83 -22.97
CA GLU A 624 -14.48 27.61 -23.71
C GLU A 624 -14.63 26.44 -22.73
N GLU A 625 -15.70 25.65 -22.90
CA GLU A 625 -15.93 24.44 -22.10
C GLU A 625 -15.24 23.24 -22.74
N LEU A 626 -14.24 22.68 -22.05
CA LEU A 626 -13.44 21.57 -22.53
C LEU A 626 -13.26 20.51 -21.41
N PRO A 627 -12.88 19.28 -21.75
CA PRO A 627 -12.62 18.24 -20.76
C PRO A 627 -11.51 18.63 -19.77
N GLU A 628 -11.64 18.23 -18.48
CA GLU A 628 -10.52 18.27 -17.52
C GLU A 628 -9.28 17.60 -18.10
N GLY A 629 -8.10 18.13 -17.80
CA GLY A 629 -6.84 17.65 -18.38
C GLY A 629 -6.57 18.12 -19.79
N THR A 630 -7.37 19.09 -20.32
CA THR A 630 -7.07 19.73 -21.61
C THR A 630 -5.74 20.47 -21.52
N GLU A 631 -4.87 20.24 -22.50
CA GLU A 631 -3.61 20.94 -22.63
C GLU A 631 -3.84 22.32 -23.23
N VAL A 632 -3.27 23.36 -22.60
CA VAL A 632 -3.32 24.74 -23.07
C VAL A 632 -1.89 25.24 -23.27
N THR A 633 -1.55 25.59 -24.51
CA THR A 633 -0.23 26.13 -24.84
C THR A 633 -0.18 27.63 -24.59
N LEU A 634 0.77 28.01 -23.71
CA LEU A 634 1.01 29.42 -23.36
C LEU A 634 2.28 29.90 -24.02
N GLU A 635 2.20 30.93 -24.86
CA GLU A 635 3.40 31.65 -25.29
C GLU A 635 3.77 32.67 -24.22
N VAL A 636 4.98 32.52 -23.69
CA VAL A 636 5.49 33.31 -22.57
C VAL A 636 6.70 34.11 -23.01
N SER A 637 6.77 35.38 -22.62
CA SER A 637 7.92 36.24 -22.91
C SER A 637 9.19 35.65 -22.29
N GLY A 638 10.14 35.23 -23.14
CA GLY A 638 11.39 34.55 -22.83
C GLY A 638 12.63 35.42 -22.88
N ASN A 639 12.52 36.74 -22.79
CA ASN A 639 13.69 37.61 -22.76
C ASN A 639 14.66 37.15 -21.65
N LYS A 640 15.93 36.94 -22.04
CA LYS A 640 16.97 36.40 -21.14
C LYS A 640 17.31 37.37 -20.02
N PHE A 641 16.48 37.44 -19.02
CA PHE A 641 16.84 38.11 -17.77
C PHE A 641 17.74 37.19 -16.94
N SER A 642 18.75 37.82 -16.36
CA SER A 642 19.69 37.16 -15.49
C SER A 642 19.66 37.86 -14.12
N ALA A 643 19.57 37.08 -13.06
CA ALA A 643 19.65 37.61 -11.69
C ALA A 643 20.54 36.72 -10.82
N ALA A 644 21.16 37.35 -9.81
CA ALA A 644 21.97 36.60 -8.85
C ALA A 644 21.07 35.89 -7.85
N ILE A 645 21.15 34.56 -7.77
CA ILE A 645 20.34 33.76 -6.85
C ILE A 645 20.56 34.17 -5.39
N PRO A 646 19.51 34.08 -4.54
CA PRO A 646 19.65 34.36 -3.12
C PRO A 646 20.60 33.36 -2.44
N SER A 647 21.25 33.82 -1.37
CA SER A 647 22.11 32.94 -0.57
C SER A 647 21.27 32.02 0.30
N ILE A 648 21.45 30.72 0.11
CA ILE A 648 20.87 29.68 0.96
C ILE A 648 21.98 29.11 1.84
N SER A 649 21.92 29.35 3.13
CA SER A 649 22.91 28.79 4.06
C SER A 649 22.61 27.31 4.31
N PRO A 650 23.62 26.43 4.28
CA PRO A 650 23.41 25.00 4.53
C PRO A 650 22.71 24.74 5.89
N CYS A 651 21.82 23.75 5.91
CA CYS A 651 21.09 23.29 7.11
C CYS A 651 20.20 24.33 7.80
N THR A 652 19.83 25.42 7.12
CA THR A 652 18.97 26.46 7.68
C THR A 652 17.54 26.40 7.22
N LEU A 653 17.31 26.09 5.97
CA LEU A 653 15.98 26.00 5.34
C LEU A 653 15.63 24.55 5.00
N THR A 654 14.38 24.18 5.20
CA THR A 654 13.81 22.96 4.63
C THR A 654 13.75 23.07 3.10
N ALA A 655 13.54 21.96 2.41
CA ALA A 655 13.37 21.97 0.98
C ALA A 655 12.26 22.95 0.54
N ASP A 656 11.10 22.88 1.22
CA ASP A 656 9.93 23.73 0.92
C ASP A 656 10.22 25.22 1.16
N GLU A 657 10.87 25.56 2.27
CA GLU A 657 11.25 26.95 2.58
C GLU A 657 12.23 27.49 1.54
N GLY A 658 13.16 26.66 1.08
CA GLY A 658 14.12 27.05 0.05
C GLY A 658 13.47 27.18 -1.31
N GLU A 659 12.58 26.27 -1.70
CA GLU A 659 11.82 26.39 -2.94
C GLU A 659 10.95 27.64 -2.96
N ASN A 660 10.25 27.95 -1.88
CA ASN A 660 9.46 29.19 -1.76
C ASN A 660 10.34 30.43 -1.87
N LEU A 661 11.50 30.44 -1.21
CA LEU A 661 12.46 31.53 -1.34
C LEU A 661 12.88 31.75 -2.81
N ILE A 662 13.14 30.68 -3.55
CA ILE A 662 13.51 30.76 -4.96
C ILE A 662 12.33 31.20 -5.82
N ARG A 663 11.10 30.75 -5.55
CA ARG A 663 9.90 31.18 -6.27
C ARG A 663 9.62 32.67 -6.06
N ASP A 664 9.77 33.18 -4.85
CA ASP A 664 9.65 34.63 -4.55
C ASP A 664 10.74 35.42 -5.26
N PHE A 665 11.98 34.92 -5.23
CA PHE A 665 13.08 35.52 -6.00
C PHE A 665 12.79 35.56 -7.52
N MET A 666 12.21 34.49 -8.08
CA MET A 666 11.84 34.44 -9.50
C MET A 666 10.78 35.50 -9.81
N ARG A 667 9.76 35.69 -8.93
CA ARG A 667 8.74 36.73 -9.07
C ARG A 667 9.34 38.13 -8.99
N GLU A 668 10.21 38.39 -8.00
CA GLU A 668 10.81 39.70 -7.78
C GLU A 668 11.77 40.12 -8.88
N ASN A 669 12.46 39.17 -9.50
CA ASN A 669 13.51 39.44 -10.50
C ASN A 669 13.08 39.17 -11.94
N ASN A 670 11.85 38.69 -12.16
CA ASN A 670 11.32 38.28 -13.46
C ASN A 670 12.20 37.23 -14.17
N VAL A 671 12.80 36.33 -13.42
CA VAL A 671 13.62 35.21 -13.91
C VAL A 671 12.84 33.93 -13.73
N ILE A 672 12.79 33.09 -14.76
CA ILE A 672 12.17 31.77 -14.71
C ILE A 672 13.27 30.74 -14.63
N LEU A 673 13.39 30.05 -13.48
CA LEU A 673 14.35 28.98 -13.27
C LEU A 673 13.59 27.65 -13.14
N PHE A 674 14.18 26.59 -13.65
CA PHE A 674 13.71 25.24 -13.36
C PHE A 674 14.34 24.78 -12.05
N ILE A 675 13.51 24.41 -11.05
CA ILE A 675 13.97 23.97 -9.74
C ILE A 675 13.99 22.44 -9.72
N LYS A 676 15.14 21.87 -9.37
CA LYS A 676 15.31 20.42 -9.16
C LYS A 676 15.80 20.17 -7.73
N GLU A 677 15.29 19.15 -7.07
CA GLU A 677 15.79 18.67 -5.78
C GLU A 677 16.65 17.43 -5.99
N GLU A 678 17.80 17.41 -5.33
CA GLU A 678 18.65 16.24 -5.22
C GLU A 678 18.85 15.90 -3.74
N PHE A 679 18.96 14.61 -3.43
CA PHE A 679 19.18 14.15 -2.06
C PHE A 679 20.59 13.61 -1.92
N GLU A 680 21.32 14.10 -0.91
CA GLU A 680 22.67 13.66 -0.59
C GLU A 680 22.72 13.12 0.84
N GLU A 681 23.37 11.97 1.04
CA GLU A 681 23.57 11.40 2.38
C GLU A 681 24.50 12.30 3.21
N ASN A 682 24.07 12.61 4.45
CA ASN A 682 24.81 13.48 5.36
C ASN A 682 24.80 12.90 6.78
N GLU A 683 25.93 13.04 7.48
CA GLU A 683 26.12 12.56 8.87
C GLU A 683 25.59 13.54 9.93
N LEU A 684 25.09 14.70 9.52
CA LEU A 684 24.60 15.72 10.45
C LEU A 684 23.08 15.62 10.62
N GLU A 685 22.63 15.05 11.72
CA GLU A 685 21.23 14.88 12.10
C GLU A 685 20.41 16.17 12.03
N ASN A 686 21.01 17.30 12.44
CA ASN A 686 20.33 18.59 12.41
C ASN A 686 20.09 19.17 11.01
N CYS A 687 20.64 18.53 9.98
CA CYS A 687 20.46 18.89 8.57
C CYS A 687 19.42 18.03 7.87
N ASP A 688 18.91 16.98 8.49
CA ASP A 688 17.97 16.06 7.85
C ASP A 688 16.75 16.80 7.27
N GLY A 689 16.44 16.52 6.00
CA GLY A 689 15.38 17.20 5.23
C GLY A 689 15.65 18.68 4.91
N LYS A 690 16.85 19.20 5.18
CA LYS A 690 17.22 20.58 4.91
C LYS A 690 18.17 20.70 3.74
N ILE A 691 18.18 21.89 3.13
CA ILE A 691 19.09 22.20 2.03
C ILE A 691 20.53 22.30 2.56
N ILE A 692 21.42 21.55 1.90
CA ILE A 692 22.87 21.56 2.20
C ILE A 692 23.68 22.23 1.10
N GLY A 693 23.11 22.45 -0.06
CA GLY A 693 23.79 23.09 -1.16
C GLY A 693 22.91 23.35 -2.37
N THR A 694 23.53 23.93 -3.38
CA THR A 694 22.95 24.11 -4.72
C THR A 694 24.02 23.81 -5.76
N ASN A 695 23.62 23.42 -6.99
CA ASN A 695 24.56 23.16 -8.12
C ASN A 695 25.37 24.38 -8.55
N VAL A 696 24.96 25.56 -8.12
CA VAL A 696 25.67 26.82 -8.45
C VAL A 696 26.09 27.52 -7.15
N PRO A 697 27.21 28.29 -7.18
CA PRO A 697 27.64 29.04 -6.00
C PRO A 697 26.62 30.10 -5.58
N GLN A 698 26.57 30.42 -4.29
CA GLN A 698 25.76 31.51 -3.76
C GLN A 698 26.04 32.84 -4.50
N GLY A 699 24.97 33.54 -4.91
CA GLY A 699 25.08 34.76 -5.68
C GLY A 699 25.47 34.56 -7.15
N ALA A 700 25.51 33.33 -7.64
CA ALA A 700 25.68 33.06 -9.06
C ALA A 700 24.55 33.72 -9.86
N VAL A 701 24.90 34.25 -11.01
CA VAL A 701 23.91 34.82 -11.93
C VAL A 701 23.34 33.69 -12.79
N MET A 702 22.03 33.48 -12.66
CA MET A 702 21.28 32.52 -13.47
C MET A 702 20.37 33.27 -14.46
N THR A 703 20.13 32.67 -15.58
CA THR A 703 19.33 33.21 -16.68
C THR A 703 18.02 32.45 -16.79
N THR A 704 16.98 33.10 -17.27
CA THR A 704 15.70 32.42 -17.59
C THR A 704 15.95 31.17 -18.44
N GLY A 705 15.43 30.04 -18.02
CA GLY A 705 15.61 28.73 -18.61
C GLY A 705 16.72 27.88 -17.96
N ASP A 706 17.54 28.45 -17.06
CA ASP A 706 18.55 27.70 -16.33
C ASP A 706 17.92 26.80 -15.25
N THR A 707 18.58 25.68 -14.95
CA THR A 707 18.18 24.78 -13.89
C THR A 707 18.94 25.05 -12.59
N LEU A 708 18.21 25.30 -11.51
CA LEU A 708 18.74 25.38 -10.17
C LEU A 708 18.49 24.07 -9.43
N ILE A 709 19.56 23.35 -9.10
CA ILE A 709 19.46 22.13 -8.27
C ILE A 709 19.62 22.51 -6.81
N ILE A 710 18.66 22.09 -5.99
CA ILE A 710 18.69 22.24 -4.53
C ILE A 710 19.08 20.88 -3.95
N VAL A 711 20.19 20.81 -3.26
CA VAL A 711 20.67 19.57 -2.63
C VAL A 711 20.15 19.50 -1.20
N ILE A 712 19.38 18.43 -0.92
CA ILE A 712 18.72 18.20 0.37
C ILE A 712 19.45 17.09 1.12
N SER A 713 19.69 17.30 2.39
CA SER A 713 20.29 16.30 3.27
C SER A 713 19.34 15.15 3.53
N ASN A 714 19.84 13.93 3.37
CA ASN A 714 19.22 12.70 3.86
C ASN A 714 20.14 12.13 4.94
N PHE A 715 19.70 12.18 6.20
CA PHE A 715 20.52 11.75 7.33
C PHE A 715 20.80 10.25 7.23
N LYS A 716 22.08 9.90 7.37
CA LYS A 716 22.51 8.51 7.49
C LYS A 716 23.14 8.32 8.87
N ASP A 717 22.45 7.59 9.72
CA ASP A 717 23.01 7.12 10.97
C ASP A 717 24.06 6.03 10.67
N ASN A 718 25.31 6.34 10.94
CA ASN A 718 26.46 5.43 10.80
C ASN A 718 26.81 4.76 12.14
N SER A 719 25.92 4.83 13.18
CA SER A 719 26.17 4.25 14.50
C SER A 719 25.69 2.83 14.63
#